data_02868d100ae0a7e6f9916166f6f98e29
#
_entry.id   02868d100ae0a7e6f9916166f6f98e29
#
_cell.length_a   1.000
_cell.length_b   1.000
_cell.length_c   1.000
_cell.angle_alpha   90.00
_cell.angle_beta   90.00
_cell.angle_gamma   90.00
#
_symmetry.space_group_name_H-M   'P 1'
#
loop_
_entity.id
_entity.type
_entity.pdbx_description
1 polymer ?
#
loop_
_entity_poly.entity_id
_entity_poly.type
_entity_poly.pdbx_seq_one_letter_code
_entity_poly.pdbx_strand_id
1 'polypeptide(L)'
;MRARTLRTFVILAVVGAVAFGSAATASGQTASGGKPAAPQAAAPAPPRDLTAHLVGHAHIDLSWLWRWEETVSDIARYTFRGTLAQMDKMPGLTFAQSQAAIYEALEKDQPELFAAIAAKIKEGTWVPVGGMWVEPDANMPDGEALARQFLYGKRYFLDKFGVDVKVGWCPDTFGHSWQLPQILRRAGLESYVFGRCAPAPDPTHFFWWEGMDGSRVLGYVPAGWYNVGLQDGTRGILEAARKNTDIKDFMLLYGAGDHGGGPRDADIAAIKKYREDPKEPRLVFDLPEPYLKGIAAANGDRLPVIKRELNFTFPACYTSETATKKNNRQMEGLLVTAEKFSAIAAASGYRDYYPERDIDEAWKIVLRNQFHDILDGSSIGPVYDEVAGFYRQARMRAERALDFSLETISNQIDTRGAGFPVAVYNPLFWERTEPAIVDVAVPPDAATGKAYEGAVRVTDGDGKGVASQVLERRVQGDGVTFRVLFMAQGVPSLGYRLYRVMPAAKEWTGTAAVAAAGAGEGAAEPAGLENEFLKVRLDPKTGWIASLYDKTAKREVLAGPGNVLEAIVDEPKEMSAWELGLKGLAGKAGENGAVVEVIEKGPVRAVVRVKSRFRDSTFEQDLTLYAGLPRLDCRVRLDWRERNIMIKAAFPLAVKSPAARFEIPYGSIVRPADGTEVPALRWIDVSEGTGEYGVTLLNDSKYGFDVNGPVMRMSVVHGETYPDAEADRGRQELLYAIAPHRGDWKAGEATRRGFELNNPLITRVPMVHAGALPKVHSFIKVGPANVILSAVKKEMGYAEWGLIVRLYETTGQKTEATIELPWKVEASEADLIERPTGKTLGTGTAITVPLAPYEIKTIRLIKR
;
A
#
# COMPACT_ATOMS: atom_id res chain seq x y z
N MET A 1 4.71 10.35 49.70
CA MET A 1 3.29 10.43 50.13
C MET A 1 2.62 11.60 49.41
N ARG A 2 1.94 11.37 48.35
CA ARG A 2 0.88 12.23 47.75
C ARG A 2 -0.10 11.31 47.04
N ALA A 3 -1.35 11.37 47.43
CA ALA A 3 -2.43 10.52 46.98
C ALA A 3 -2.75 10.79 45.50
N ARG A 4 -2.84 9.73 44.71
CA ARG A 4 -3.41 9.75 43.35
C ARG A 4 -4.92 9.52 43.46
N THR A 5 -5.68 10.54 43.12
CA THR A 5 -7.13 10.49 42.99
C THR A 5 -7.46 9.76 41.71
N LEU A 6 -8.06 8.59 41.81
CA LEU A 6 -8.68 7.87 40.68
C LEU A 6 -9.89 8.68 40.23
N ARG A 7 -9.85 9.20 38.99
CA ARG A 7 -11.03 9.69 38.28
C ARG A 7 -11.55 8.57 37.39
N THR A 8 -12.59 7.94 37.83
CA THR A 8 -13.37 6.99 36.99
C THR A 8 -14.13 7.79 35.93
N PHE A 9 -13.69 7.68 34.68
CA PHE A 9 -14.48 8.13 33.53
C PHE A 9 -15.42 7.01 33.13
N VAL A 10 -16.71 7.22 33.34
CA VAL A 10 -17.77 6.41 32.74
C VAL A 10 -17.90 6.89 31.31
N ILE A 11 -17.40 6.12 30.35
CA ILE A 11 -17.66 6.33 28.93
C ILE A 11 -18.96 5.63 28.60
N LEU A 12 -20.00 6.41 28.30
CA LEU A 12 -21.21 5.90 27.69
C LEU A 12 -20.88 5.52 26.23
N ALA A 13 -20.85 4.23 25.94
CA ALA A 13 -20.81 3.74 24.57
C ALA A 13 -22.18 3.97 23.93
N VAL A 14 -22.27 4.91 23.01
CA VAL A 14 -23.42 5.07 22.12
C VAL A 14 -23.26 4.08 20.97
N VAL A 15 -23.88 2.91 21.09
CA VAL A 15 -24.01 1.95 19.99
C VAL A 15 -25.16 2.43 19.11
N GLY A 16 -24.85 3.06 18.00
CA GLY A 16 -25.81 3.42 16.96
C GLY A 16 -26.21 2.20 16.14
N ALA A 17 -27.26 1.49 16.54
CA ALA A 17 -27.91 0.50 15.68
C ALA A 17 -28.76 1.21 14.62
N VAL A 18 -28.37 1.14 13.36
CA VAL A 18 -29.23 1.57 12.24
C VAL A 18 -30.34 0.56 12.05
N ALA A 19 -31.52 0.86 12.63
CA ALA A 19 -32.73 0.10 12.38
C ALA A 19 -33.44 0.67 11.14
N PHE A 20 -33.58 -0.12 10.09
CA PHE A 20 -34.51 0.17 8.99
C PHE A 20 -35.96 0.04 9.50
N GLY A 21 -36.58 1.16 9.75
CA GLY A 21 -37.99 1.22 10.13
C GLY A 21 -38.88 1.20 8.88
N SER A 22 -39.62 0.12 8.69
CA SER A 22 -40.77 0.08 7.80
C SER A 22 -42.04 0.48 8.62
N ALA A 23 -42.63 1.61 8.26
CA ALA A 23 -43.90 2.08 8.83
C ALA A 23 -45.04 1.15 8.41
N ALA A 24 -45.67 0.50 9.37
CA ALA A 24 -46.95 -0.15 9.18
C ALA A 24 -48.02 0.67 9.94
N THR A 25 -49.01 1.17 9.20
CA THR A 25 -50.18 1.88 9.70
C THR A 25 -51.09 0.89 10.44
N ALA A 26 -51.37 1.18 11.70
CA ALA A 26 -52.37 0.46 12.49
C ALA A 26 -53.74 1.10 12.31
N SER A 27 -54.70 0.35 11.78
CA SER A 27 -56.14 0.67 11.89
C SER A 27 -56.71 -0.19 13.00
N GLY A 28 -57.31 0.48 13.99
CA GLY A 28 -57.95 -0.17 15.11
C GLY A 28 -59.27 -0.84 14.75
N GLN A 29 -59.53 -1.96 15.37
CA GLN A 29 -60.90 -2.49 15.54
C GLN A 29 -61.07 -3.10 16.91
N THR A 30 -62.25 -2.86 17.43
CA THR A 30 -62.77 -3.06 18.76
C THR A 30 -62.93 -4.52 19.17
N ALA A 31 -62.74 -4.77 20.45
CA ALA A 31 -62.87 -6.07 21.09
C ALA A 31 -64.33 -6.49 21.20
N SER A 32 -64.64 -7.76 20.91
CA SER A 32 -65.84 -8.46 21.39
C SER A 32 -65.39 -9.72 22.13
N GLY A 33 -65.97 -9.87 23.32
CA GLY A 33 -65.67 -10.97 24.25
C GLY A 33 -66.06 -12.36 23.72
N GLY A 34 -65.12 -13.31 23.88
CA GLY A 34 -65.37 -14.75 23.64
C GLY A 34 -64.80 -15.59 24.75
N LYS A 35 -65.56 -16.61 25.22
CA LYS A 35 -65.29 -17.56 26.29
C LYS A 35 -63.91 -18.24 26.16
N PRO A 36 -63.26 -18.67 27.27
CA PRO A 36 -62.00 -19.39 27.27
C PRO A 36 -62.13 -20.75 26.56
N ALA A 37 -61.34 -20.95 25.54
CA ALA A 37 -61.17 -22.24 24.87
C ALA A 37 -60.28 -23.15 25.70
N ALA A 38 -60.57 -24.46 25.68
CA ALA A 38 -59.75 -25.51 26.31
C ALA A 38 -58.30 -25.48 25.81
N PRO A 39 -57.31 -25.93 26.58
CA PRO A 39 -55.92 -25.93 26.17
C PRO A 39 -55.74 -26.79 24.92
N GLN A 40 -55.45 -26.14 23.80
CA GLN A 40 -54.99 -26.86 22.60
C GLN A 40 -53.66 -27.51 22.92
N ALA A 41 -53.53 -28.80 22.58
CA ALA A 41 -52.27 -29.48 22.61
C ALA A 41 -51.24 -28.67 21.83
N ALA A 42 -50.11 -28.42 22.47
CA ALA A 42 -48.99 -27.68 21.84
C ALA A 42 -48.66 -28.32 20.48
N ALA A 43 -48.70 -27.51 19.43
CA ALA A 43 -48.27 -27.97 18.12
C ALA A 43 -46.84 -28.56 18.24
N PRO A 44 -46.52 -29.63 17.56
CA PRO A 44 -45.18 -30.21 17.58
C PRO A 44 -44.19 -29.08 17.21
N ALA A 45 -43.10 -29.03 17.99
CA ALA A 45 -42.05 -28.03 17.74
C ALA A 45 -41.57 -28.16 16.28
N PRO A 46 -41.36 -27.01 15.57
CA PRO A 46 -40.88 -27.06 14.20
C PRO A 46 -39.55 -27.81 14.17
N PRO A 47 -39.31 -28.62 13.15
CA PRO A 47 -38.06 -29.35 13.05
C PRO A 47 -36.87 -28.38 13.10
N ARG A 48 -35.76 -28.79 13.77
CA ARG A 48 -34.49 -28.03 13.78
C ARG A 48 -33.84 -28.14 12.39
N ASP A 49 -34.39 -27.38 11.43
CA ASP A 49 -33.97 -27.38 10.02
C ASP A 49 -32.78 -26.51 9.71
N LEU A 50 -32.31 -25.70 10.66
CA LEU A 50 -31.18 -24.84 10.59
C LEU A 50 -30.10 -25.24 11.59
N THR A 51 -28.84 -25.09 11.20
CA THR A 51 -27.67 -25.32 12.06
C THR A 51 -26.83 -24.05 12.18
N ALA A 52 -26.55 -23.62 13.41
CA ALA A 52 -25.58 -22.60 13.72
C ALA A 52 -24.24 -23.27 14.10
N HIS A 53 -23.23 -23.10 13.27
CA HIS A 53 -21.85 -23.50 13.55
C HIS A 53 -21.18 -22.37 14.32
N LEU A 54 -21.04 -22.53 15.62
CA LEU A 54 -20.55 -21.52 16.54
C LEU A 54 -19.03 -21.52 16.57
N VAL A 55 -18.42 -20.40 16.19
CA VAL A 55 -16.98 -20.14 16.30
C VAL A 55 -16.78 -18.96 17.22
N GLY A 56 -16.17 -19.15 18.38
CA GLY A 56 -15.76 -18.06 19.25
C GLY A 56 -14.70 -17.22 18.56
N HIS A 57 -14.81 -15.90 18.67
CA HIS A 57 -13.88 -14.96 18.04
C HIS A 57 -13.75 -13.68 18.85
N ALA A 58 -12.63 -13.01 18.72
CA ALA A 58 -12.42 -11.63 19.14
C ALA A 58 -11.69 -10.88 18.03
N HIS A 59 -12.37 -9.98 17.32
CA HIS A 59 -11.70 -8.97 16.53
C HIS A 59 -10.97 -8.03 17.48
N ILE A 60 -9.68 -7.78 17.26
CA ILE A 60 -8.86 -6.90 18.10
C ILE A 60 -8.18 -5.90 17.20
N ASP A 61 -8.59 -4.64 17.33
CA ASP A 61 -7.88 -3.55 16.69
C ASP A 61 -6.53 -3.35 17.35
N LEU A 62 -5.47 -3.38 16.52
CA LEU A 62 -4.09 -3.25 17.01
C LEU A 62 -3.82 -1.85 17.56
N SER A 63 -4.44 -0.87 16.94
CA SER A 63 -4.48 0.54 17.35
C SER A 63 -5.71 1.14 16.68
N TRP A 64 -6.47 1.93 17.41
CA TRP A 64 -7.64 2.65 16.93
C TRP A 64 -7.94 3.83 17.87
N LEU A 65 -8.80 3.64 18.89
CA LEU A 65 -9.04 4.60 19.97
C LEU A 65 -8.08 4.39 21.16
N TRP A 66 -7.10 3.52 20.98
CA TRP A 66 -6.00 3.18 21.89
C TRP A 66 -4.75 2.82 21.08
N ARG A 67 -3.60 2.78 21.76
CA ARG A 67 -2.29 2.53 21.15
C ARG A 67 -1.92 1.05 21.16
N TRP A 68 -0.90 0.70 20.37
CA TRP A 68 -0.34 -0.65 20.30
C TRP A 68 0.10 -1.19 21.68
N GLU A 69 0.72 -0.34 22.50
CA GLU A 69 1.15 -0.74 23.84
C GLU A 69 -0.04 -1.22 24.69
N GLU A 70 -1.19 -0.54 24.62
CA GLU A 70 -2.42 -0.89 25.33
C GLU A 70 -3.04 -2.19 24.80
N THR A 71 -2.93 -2.43 23.50
CA THR A 71 -3.36 -3.70 22.90
C THR A 71 -2.60 -4.88 23.47
N VAL A 72 -1.27 -4.79 23.57
CA VAL A 72 -0.42 -5.88 24.08
C VAL A 72 -0.56 -6.06 25.60
N SER A 73 -0.46 -4.96 26.36
CA SER A 73 -0.42 -5.01 27.83
C SER A 73 -1.77 -5.33 28.45
N ASP A 74 -2.87 -4.93 27.81
CA ASP A 74 -4.22 -4.96 28.38
C ASP A 74 -5.20 -5.76 27.53
N ILE A 75 -5.52 -5.29 26.30
CA ILE A 75 -6.64 -5.78 25.52
C ILE A 75 -6.47 -7.25 25.14
N ALA A 76 -5.35 -7.61 24.50
CA ALA A 76 -5.07 -8.99 24.12
C ALA A 76 -4.92 -9.90 25.36
N ARG A 77 -4.25 -9.43 26.39
CA ARG A 77 -4.09 -10.16 27.66
C ARG A 77 -5.43 -10.47 28.31
N TYR A 78 -6.31 -9.48 28.44
CA TYR A 78 -7.62 -9.64 29.03
C TYR A 78 -8.49 -10.59 28.19
N THR A 79 -8.55 -10.36 26.90
CA THR A 79 -9.33 -11.16 25.94
C THR A 79 -8.93 -12.62 25.97
N PHE A 80 -7.64 -12.92 25.90
CA PHE A 80 -7.19 -14.31 25.79
C PHE A 80 -7.25 -15.07 27.11
N ARG A 81 -7.01 -14.41 28.25
CA ARG A 81 -7.26 -15.01 29.56
C ARG A 81 -8.75 -15.28 29.77
N GLY A 82 -9.62 -14.35 29.39
CA GLY A 82 -11.05 -14.52 29.43
C GLY A 82 -11.52 -15.69 28.57
N THR A 83 -11.04 -15.78 27.34
CA THR A 83 -11.35 -16.88 26.41
C THR A 83 -10.91 -18.23 26.96
N LEU A 84 -9.68 -18.36 27.46
CA LEU A 84 -9.19 -19.59 28.11
C LEU A 84 -10.11 -20.01 29.27
N ALA A 85 -10.52 -19.06 30.11
CA ALA A 85 -11.44 -19.33 31.22
C ALA A 85 -12.82 -19.78 30.73
N GLN A 86 -13.32 -19.26 29.60
CA GLN A 86 -14.57 -19.76 28.98
C GLN A 86 -14.42 -21.18 28.40
N MET A 87 -13.27 -21.48 27.79
CA MET A 87 -12.98 -22.84 27.29
C MET A 87 -12.98 -23.87 28.41
N ASP A 88 -12.46 -23.49 29.59
CA ASP A 88 -12.49 -24.39 30.76
C ASP A 88 -13.92 -24.57 31.32
N LYS A 89 -14.77 -23.53 31.25
CA LYS A 89 -16.18 -23.61 31.69
C LYS A 89 -17.11 -24.37 30.73
N MET A 90 -16.71 -24.44 29.44
CA MET A 90 -17.51 -24.99 28.36
C MET A 90 -16.69 -25.94 27.47
N PRO A 91 -16.54 -27.20 27.85
CA PRO A 91 -15.82 -28.21 27.06
C PRO A 91 -16.33 -28.29 25.62
N GLY A 92 -15.38 -28.29 24.66
CA GLY A 92 -15.67 -28.30 23.24
C GLY A 92 -15.88 -26.90 22.62
N LEU A 93 -15.83 -25.82 23.40
CA LEU A 93 -15.80 -24.46 22.86
C LEU A 93 -14.58 -24.30 21.95
N THR A 94 -14.82 -23.78 20.74
CA THR A 94 -13.81 -23.48 19.75
C THR A 94 -13.58 -21.96 19.65
N PHE A 95 -12.34 -21.57 19.38
CA PHE A 95 -11.96 -20.17 19.25
C PHE A 95 -11.01 -19.97 18.07
N ALA A 96 -11.31 -19.00 17.23
CA ALA A 96 -10.50 -18.62 16.08
C ALA A 96 -9.88 -17.23 16.31
N GLN A 97 -8.57 -17.11 16.12
CA GLN A 97 -7.87 -15.84 16.29
C GLN A 97 -6.83 -15.61 15.19
N SER A 98 -6.87 -14.41 14.63
CA SER A 98 -5.97 -13.92 13.58
C SER A 98 -4.76 -13.18 14.15
N GLN A 99 -3.98 -12.57 13.25
CA GLN A 99 -2.94 -11.56 13.52
C GLN A 99 -1.70 -12.09 14.26
N ALA A 100 -0.76 -12.67 13.51
CA ALA A 100 0.49 -13.21 14.06
C ALA A 100 1.29 -12.20 14.91
N ALA A 101 1.16 -10.89 14.63
CA ALA A 101 1.82 -9.83 15.40
C ALA A 101 1.41 -9.81 16.88
N ILE A 102 0.13 -10.12 17.19
CA ILE A 102 -0.35 -10.22 18.58
C ILE A 102 0.32 -11.40 19.29
N TYR A 103 0.38 -12.56 18.61
CA TYR A 103 1.02 -13.75 19.19
C TYR A 103 2.52 -13.54 19.44
N GLU A 104 3.23 -12.87 18.51
CA GLU A 104 4.65 -12.55 18.69
C GLU A 104 4.87 -11.60 19.86
N ALA A 105 3.99 -10.61 20.04
CA ALA A 105 4.05 -9.70 21.17
C ALA A 105 3.81 -10.44 22.50
N LEU A 106 2.79 -11.30 22.58
CA LEU A 106 2.51 -12.10 23.76
C LEU A 106 3.62 -13.12 24.08
N GLU A 107 4.24 -13.72 23.07
CA GLU A 107 5.40 -14.60 23.25
C GLU A 107 6.54 -13.89 23.99
N LYS A 108 6.77 -12.59 23.68
CA LYS A 108 7.81 -11.78 24.29
C LYS A 108 7.43 -11.26 25.68
N ASP A 109 6.20 -10.78 25.83
CA ASP A 109 5.80 -9.99 27.01
C ASP A 109 5.03 -10.82 28.05
N GLN A 110 4.39 -11.92 27.63
CA GLN A 110 3.52 -12.77 28.47
C GLN A 110 3.69 -14.26 28.17
N PRO A 111 4.87 -14.84 28.36
CA PRO A 111 5.22 -16.20 27.92
C PRO A 111 4.33 -17.29 28.54
N GLU A 112 3.82 -17.10 29.77
CA GLU A 112 2.89 -18.08 30.40
C GLU A 112 1.53 -18.11 29.69
N LEU A 113 0.99 -16.94 29.33
CA LEU A 113 -0.26 -16.85 28.55
C LEU A 113 -0.06 -17.44 27.15
N PHE A 114 1.06 -17.15 26.52
CA PHE A 114 1.41 -17.71 25.22
C PHE A 114 1.49 -19.26 25.28
N ALA A 115 2.10 -19.82 26.32
CA ALA A 115 2.18 -21.26 26.50
C ALA A 115 0.79 -21.91 26.71
N ALA A 116 -0.12 -21.26 27.43
CA ALA A 116 -1.49 -21.73 27.61
C ALA A 116 -2.28 -21.72 26.29
N ILE A 117 -2.11 -20.67 25.47
CA ILE A 117 -2.68 -20.59 24.11
C ILE A 117 -2.11 -21.70 23.23
N ALA A 118 -0.80 -21.92 23.25
CA ALA A 118 -0.14 -22.97 22.47
C ALA A 118 -0.65 -24.37 22.84
N ALA A 119 -0.97 -24.61 24.11
CA ALA A 119 -1.60 -25.86 24.55
C ALA A 119 -2.99 -26.05 23.93
N LYS A 120 -3.83 -25.01 23.89
CA LYS A 120 -5.16 -25.06 23.28
C LYS A 120 -5.09 -25.18 21.74
N ILE A 121 -4.08 -24.61 21.10
CA ILE A 121 -3.80 -24.82 19.68
C ILE A 121 -3.45 -26.29 19.42
N LYS A 122 -2.61 -26.87 20.24
CA LYS A 122 -2.24 -28.28 20.15
C LYS A 122 -3.43 -29.21 20.41
N GLU A 123 -4.36 -28.84 21.30
CA GLU A 123 -5.63 -29.57 21.52
C GLU A 123 -6.59 -29.44 20.32
N GLY A 124 -6.39 -28.48 19.42
CA GLY A 124 -7.24 -28.21 18.25
C GLY A 124 -8.52 -27.46 18.56
N THR A 125 -8.67 -26.87 19.76
CA THR A 125 -9.83 -26.06 20.14
C THR A 125 -9.62 -24.56 19.94
N TRP A 126 -8.38 -24.09 19.96
CA TRP A 126 -7.97 -22.76 19.54
C TRP A 126 -7.28 -22.85 18.16
N VAL A 127 -7.75 -22.10 17.16
CA VAL A 127 -7.19 -22.18 15.82
C VAL A 127 -6.69 -20.80 15.35
N PRO A 128 -5.44 -20.71 14.93
CA PRO A 128 -4.95 -19.57 14.18
C PRO A 128 -5.67 -19.47 12.82
N VAL A 129 -6.15 -18.25 12.47
CA VAL A 129 -6.78 -17.95 11.18
C VAL A 129 -6.10 -16.73 10.55
N GLY A 130 -6.54 -16.34 9.34
CA GLY A 130 -6.02 -15.19 8.60
C GLY A 130 -4.72 -15.48 7.86
N GLY A 131 -3.73 -16.01 8.54
CA GLY A 131 -2.42 -16.31 7.97
C GLY A 131 -1.59 -15.08 7.62
N MET A 132 -2.04 -13.89 8.00
CA MET A 132 -1.33 -12.61 7.80
C MET A 132 -0.67 -12.14 9.09
N TRP A 133 0.29 -11.22 8.94
CA TRP A 133 0.96 -10.60 10.08
C TRP A 133 -0.03 -9.79 10.93
N VAL A 134 -0.88 -9.02 10.27
CA VAL A 134 -2.04 -8.31 10.86
C VAL A 134 -3.27 -8.50 9.97
N GLU A 135 -4.41 -7.89 10.30
CA GLU A 135 -5.55 -7.69 9.39
C GLU A 135 -5.36 -6.33 8.69
N PRO A 136 -4.66 -6.29 7.54
CA PRO A 136 -4.26 -5.04 6.92
C PRO A 136 -5.40 -4.40 6.13
N ASP A 137 -5.25 -3.11 5.79
CA ASP A 137 -5.88 -2.60 4.58
C ASP A 137 -5.46 -3.45 3.37
N ALA A 138 -6.38 -3.74 2.46
CA ALA A 138 -6.14 -4.63 1.31
C ALA A 138 -6.21 -3.91 -0.05
N ASN A 139 -6.15 -2.57 -0.06
CA ASN A 139 -6.15 -1.71 -1.24
C ASN A 139 -4.87 -0.86 -1.37
N MET A 140 -4.41 -0.28 -0.26
CA MET A 140 -3.32 0.70 -0.26
C MET A 140 -1.92 0.11 -0.13
N PRO A 141 -1.67 -1.03 0.58
CA PRO A 141 -0.37 -1.67 0.55
C PRO A 141 0.03 -2.08 -0.88
N ASP A 142 1.32 -2.00 -1.18
CA ASP A 142 1.87 -2.56 -2.42
C ASP A 142 1.62 -4.08 -2.48
N GLY A 143 1.56 -4.64 -3.68
CA GLY A 143 1.36 -6.08 -3.86
C GLY A 143 2.40 -6.93 -3.14
N GLU A 144 3.67 -6.49 -3.14
CA GLU A 144 4.73 -7.19 -2.41
C GLU A 144 4.52 -7.11 -0.89
N ALA A 145 4.03 -5.99 -0.35
CA ALA A 145 3.69 -5.87 1.06
C ALA A 145 2.55 -6.83 1.45
N LEU A 146 1.50 -6.94 0.63
CA LEU A 146 0.44 -7.95 0.86
C LEU A 146 0.99 -9.39 0.81
N ALA A 147 1.92 -9.69 -0.10
CA ALA A 147 2.60 -10.99 -0.11
C ALA A 147 3.38 -11.23 1.19
N ARG A 148 4.01 -10.17 1.75
CA ARG A 148 4.75 -10.24 3.03
C ARG A 148 3.85 -10.41 4.23
N GLN A 149 2.63 -9.88 4.23
CA GLN A 149 1.64 -10.17 5.26
C GLN A 149 1.48 -11.68 5.44
N PHE A 150 1.30 -12.41 4.33
CA PHE A 150 1.19 -13.88 4.37
C PHE A 150 2.52 -14.58 4.65
N LEU A 151 3.62 -14.12 4.10
CA LEU A 151 4.93 -14.72 4.33
C LEU A 151 5.28 -14.70 5.82
N TYR A 152 5.19 -13.54 6.46
CA TYR A 152 5.53 -13.39 7.89
C TYR A 152 4.48 -14.06 8.79
N GLY A 153 3.19 -13.90 8.49
CA GLY A 153 2.13 -14.46 9.32
C GLY A 153 2.08 -16.00 9.26
N LYS A 154 2.05 -16.57 8.05
CA LYS A 154 2.00 -18.04 7.91
C LYS A 154 3.28 -18.72 8.40
N ARG A 155 4.46 -18.13 8.14
CA ARG A 155 5.72 -18.67 8.69
C ARG A 155 5.71 -18.65 10.20
N TYR A 156 5.26 -17.57 10.83
CA TYR A 156 5.15 -17.51 12.28
C TYR A 156 4.27 -18.65 12.83
N PHE A 157 3.05 -18.83 12.29
CA PHE A 157 2.15 -19.89 12.75
C PHE A 157 2.70 -21.31 12.49
N LEU A 158 3.37 -21.50 11.36
CA LEU A 158 3.99 -22.77 11.02
C LEU A 158 5.18 -23.10 11.95
N ASP A 159 6.06 -22.13 12.17
CA ASP A 159 7.28 -22.30 12.96
C ASP A 159 6.99 -22.45 14.46
N LYS A 160 5.98 -21.72 14.98
CA LYS A 160 5.63 -21.75 16.40
C LYS A 160 4.69 -22.85 16.80
N PHE A 161 3.72 -23.17 15.95
CA PHE A 161 2.63 -24.09 16.29
C PHE A 161 2.50 -25.29 15.33
N GLY A 162 3.25 -25.33 14.24
CA GLY A 162 3.10 -26.34 13.20
C GLY A 162 1.81 -26.21 12.38
N VAL A 163 1.14 -25.06 12.43
CA VAL A 163 -0.16 -24.83 11.79
C VAL A 163 0.02 -24.15 10.44
N ASP A 164 -0.38 -24.80 9.36
CA ASP A 164 -0.47 -24.22 8.02
C ASP A 164 -1.89 -23.65 7.79
N VAL A 165 -2.11 -22.39 8.14
CA VAL A 165 -3.40 -21.70 8.05
C VAL A 165 -3.98 -21.76 6.63
N LYS A 166 -5.27 -22.15 6.51
CA LYS A 166 -5.99 -22.32 5.24
C LYS A 166 -7.14 -21.33 5.02
N VAL A 167 -7.54 -20.61 6.05
CA VAL A 167 -8.63 -19.64 6.02
C VAL A 167 -8.09 -18.24 6.17
N GLY A 168 -8.26 -17.38 5.16
CA GLY A 168 -8.00 -15.94 5.25
C GLY A 168 -9.07 -15.27 6.12
N TRP A 169 -8.71 -14.19 6.83
CA TRP A 169 -9.58 -13.59 7.85
C TRP A 169 -9.33 -12.11 7.99
N CYS A 170 -10.28 -11.30 7.55
CA CYS A 170 -10.28 -9.84 7.65
C CYS A 170 -11.70 -9.34 7.86
N PRO A 171 -12.30 -9.54 9.04
CA PRO A 171 -13.70 -9.26 9.26
C PRO A 171 -14.06 -7.78 9.16
N ASP A 172 -13.12 -6.88 9.43
CA ASP A 172 -13.38 -5.44 9.46
C ASP A 172 -12.63 -4.60 8.41
N THR A 173 -11.72 -5.17 7.64
CA THR A 173 -10.97 -4.48 6.57
C THR A 173 -11.90 -3.78 5.57
N PHE A 174 -11.56 -2.52 5.20
CA PHE A 174 -12.47 -1.56 4.55
C PHE A 174 -12.56 -1.69 3.03
N GLY A 175 -12.05 -2.77 2.47
CA GLY A 175 -12.13 -3.08 1.05
C GLY A 175 -11.06 -4.07 0.61
N HIS A 176 -11.31 -4.73 -0.52
CA HIS A 176 -10.51 -5.88 -0.94
C HIS A 176 -10.17 -5.78 -2.43
N SER A 177 -8.89 -5.63 -2.73
CA SER A 177 -8.36 -5.56 -4.10
C SER A 177 -8.66 -6.85 -4.90
N TRP A 178 -8.91 -6.70 -6.19
CA TRP A 178 -9.25 -7.84 -7.08
C TRP A 178 -8.10 -8.86 -7.26
N GLN A 179 -6.87 -8.54 -6.89
CA GLN A 179 -5.76 -9.51 -6.89
C GLN A 179 -5.69 -10.36 -5.62
N LEU A 180 -6.46 -10.03 -4.58
CA LEU A 180 -6.41 -10.76 -3.32
C LEU A 180 -6.75 -12.26 -3.44
N PRO A 181 -7.71 -12.72 -4.28
CA PRO A 181 -7.95 -14.15 -4.49
C PRO A 181 -6.70 -14.91 -4.96
N GLN A 182 -5.93 -14.33 -5.88
CA GLN A 182 -4.69 -14.92 -6.34
C GLN A 182 -3.64 -14.97 -5.23
N ILE A 183 -3.47 -13.87 -4.48
CA ILE A 183 -2.53 -13.78 -3.36
C ILE A 183 -2.86 -14.85 -2.30
N LEU A 184 -4.13 -14.98 -1.91
CA LEU A 184 -4.62 -16.02 -0.99
C LEU A 184 -4.28 -17.43 -1.50
N ARG A 185 -4.64 -17.73 -2.75
CA ARG A 185 -4.37 -19.06 -3.35
C ARG A 185 -2.87 -19.37 -3.42
N ARG A 186 -2.07 -18.38 -3.83
CA ARG A 186 -0.61 -18.53 -3.91
C ARG A 186 0.05 -18.66 -2.54
N ALA A 187 -0.59 -18.12 -1.48
CA ALA A 187 -0.19 -18.34 -0.10
C ALA A 187 -0.73 -19.67 0.49
N GLY A 188 -1.49 -20.44 -0.28
CA GLY A 188 -2.04 -21.73 0.11
C GLY A 188 -3.30 -21.67 0.97
N LEU A 189 -4.07 -20.56 0.88
CA LEU A 189 -5.38 -20.42 1.51
C LEU A 189 -6.49 -20.84 0.53
N GLU A 190 -7.58 -21.37 1.05
CA GLU A 190 -8.67 -21.94 0.26
C GLU A 190 -9.96 -21.14 0.38
N SER A 191 -10.13 -20.40 1.49
CA SER A 191 -11.29 -19.58 1.77
C SER A 191 -10.91 -18.25 2.40
N TYR A 192 -11.84 -17.27 2.37
CA TYR A 192 -11.66 -15.94 2.91
C TYR A 192 -12.92 -15.47 3.64
N VAL A 193 -12.78 -15.14 4.91
CA VAL A 193 -13.84 -14.62 5.78
C VAL A 193 -13.65 -13.12 5.95
N PHE A 194 -14.68 -12.35 5.66
CA PHE A 194 -14.67 -10.89 5.76
C PHE A 194 -16.08 -10.35 5.98
N GLY A 195 -16.22 -9.19 6.61
CA GLY A 195 -17.52 -8.59 6.93
C GLY A 195 -17.92 -7.46 6.01
N ARG A 196 -17.01 -6.53 5.74
CA ARG A 196 -17.29 -5.32 4.95
C ARG A 196 -17.17 -5.57 3.45
N CYS A 197 -17.82 -4.72 2.67
CA CYS A 197 -17.80 -4.76 1.19
C CYS A 197 -18.37 -6.07 0.61
N ALA A 198 -19.38 -6.65 1.26
CA ALA A 198 -20.09 -7.79 0.72
C ALA A 198 -20.58 -7.52 -0.73
N PRO A 199 -20.62 -8.55 -1.61
CA PRO A 199 -21.05 -8.34 -2.99
C PRO A 199 -22.43 -7.70 -3.08
N ALA A 200 -22.54 -6.58 -3.79
CA ALA A 200 -23.79 -5.89 -4.09
C ALA A 200 -24.11 -6.03 -5.59
N PRO A 201 -25.35 -5.93 -6.08
CA PRO A 201 -26.59 -5.66 -5.32
C PRO A 201 -27.18 -6.89 -4.60
N ASP A 202 -26.72 -8.11 -4.89
CA ASP A 202 -27.23 -9.34 -4.32
C ASP A 202 -26.29 -9.84 -3.21
N PRO A 203 -26.47 -9.39 -1.96
CA PRO A 203 -25.65 -9.83 -0.86
C PRO A 203 -25.83 -11.34 -0.67
N THR A 204 -24.73 -12.07 -0.79
CA THR A 204 -24.68 -13.52 -0.52
C THR A 204 -23.63 -13.80 0.52
N HIS A 205 -23.93 -14.77 1.39
CA HIS A 205 -22.97 -15.20 2.40
C HIS A 205 -21.87 -16.10 1.83
N PHE A 206 -22.13 -16.78 0.70
CA PHE A 206 -21.20 -17.73 0.11
C PHE A 206 -21.08 -17.51 -1.40
N PHE A 207 -19.84 -17.43 -1.88
CA PHE A 207 -19.56 -17.28 -3.31
C PHE A 207 -18.12 -17.69 -3.63
N TRP A 208 -17.85 -18.02 -4.87
CA TRP A 208 -16.49 -18.11 -5.37
C TRP A 208 -16.02 -16.71 -5.76
N TRP A 209 -14.99 -16.24 -5.10
CA TRP A 209 -14.33 -15.01 -5.51
C TRP A 209 -13.18 -15.34 -6.44
N GLU A 210 -13.30 -14.90 -7.71
CA GLU A 210 -12.34 -15.18 -8.78
C GLU A 210 -11.46 -13.96 -9.02
N GLY A 211 -10.15 -14.12 -8.90
CA GLY A 211 -9.12 -13.13 -9.18
C GLY A 211 -8.90 -12.91 -10.68
N MET A 212 -8.06 -11.94 -11.01
CA MET A 212 -7.76 -11.55 -12.38
C MET A 212 -7.07 -12.67 -13.18
N ASP A 213 -6.35 -13.57 -12.53
CA ASP A 213 -5.68 -14.75 -13.12
C ASP A 213 -6.58 -15.98 -13.21
N GLY A 214 -7.82 -15.91 -12.74
CA GLY A 214 -8.75 -17.04 -12.65
C GLY A 214 -8.64 -17.87 -11.38
N SER A 215 -7.73 -17.54 -10.45
CA SER A 215 -7.67 -18.19 -9.13
C SER A 215 -8.94 -17.95 -8.33
N ARG A 216 -9.45 -18.98 -7.62
CA ARG A 216 -10.69 -18.89 -6.85
C ARG A 216 -10.46 -19.21 -5.39
N VAL A 217 -11.12 -18.46 -4.50
CA VAL A 217 -11.28 -18.76 -3.07
C VAL A 217 -12.76 -18.75 -2.71
N LEU A 218 -13.15 -19.57 -1.73
CA LEU A 218 -14.50 -19.48 -1.18
C LEU A 218 -14.59 -18.23 -0.31
N GLY A 219 -15.37 -17.23 -0.74
CA GLY A 219 -15.72 -16.08 0.08
C GLY A 219 -16.85 -16.41 1.04
N TYR A 220 -16.70 -15.98 2.28
CA TYR A 220 -17.73 -16.09 3.31
C TYR A 220 -17.93 -14.75 4.03
N VAL A 221 -19.14 -14.21 3.96
CA VAL A 221 -19.58 -13.05 4.75
C VAL A 221 -20.35 -13.57 5.95
N PRO A 222 -19.90 -13.34 7.20
CA PRO A 222 -20.53 -13.90 8.40
C PRO A 222 -22.01 -13.50 8.54
N ALA A 223 -22.85 -14.48 8.87
CA ALA A 223 -24.24 -14.21 9.18
C ALA A 223 -24.36 -13.40 10.47
N GLY A 224 -25.07 -12.29 10.43
CA GLY A 224 -25.28 -11.39 11.54
C GLY A 224 -24.15 -10.41 11.85
N TRP A 225 -22.93 -10.63 11.43
CA TRP A 225 -21.71 -9.85 11.63
C TRP A 225 -20.58 -10.69 12.28
N TYR A 226 -19.41 -10.09 12.51
CA TYR A 226 -18.24 -10.80 13.07
C TYR A 226 -18.18 -10.86 14.62
N ASN A 227 -19.14 -10.22 15.31
CA ASN A 227 -19.20 -10.15 16.78
C ASN A 227 -20.62 -10.38 17.31
N VAL A 228 -21.30 -11.40 16.79
CA VAL A 228 -22.71 -11.68 17.12
C VAL A 228 -22.90 -11.94 18.61
N GLY A 229 -23.84 -11.24 19.24
CA GLY A 229 -24.36 -11.57 20.58
C GLY A 229 -25.39 -12.69 20.48
N LEU A 230 -25.28 -13.70 21.33
CA LEU A 230 -26.16 -14.87 21.30
C LEU A 230 -27.37 -14.75 22.25
N GLN A 231 -27.49 -13.65 23.02
CA GLN A 231 -28.48 -13.51 24.10
C GLN A 231 -29.93 -13.55 23.62
N ASP A 232 -30.18 -13.07 22.38
CA ASP A 232 -31.52 -13.02 21.77
C ASP A 232 -31.84 -14.25 20.91
N GLY A 233 -31.00 -15.30 20.97
CA GLY A 233 -31.11 -16.52 20.15
C GLY A 233 -30.43 -16.36 18.78
N THR A 234 -30.41 -17.45 18.02
CA THR A 234 -29.73 -17.53 16.72
C THR A 234 -30.70 -17.66 15.55
N ARG A 235 -31.94 -18.03 15.77
CA ARG A 235 -32.94 -18.31 14.73
C ARG A 235 -33.14 -17.12 13.79
N GLY A 236 -33.39 -15.93 14.31
CA GLY A 236 -33.61 -14.74 13.49
C GLY A 236 -32.45 -14.39 12.58
N ILE A 237 -31.22 -14.59 13.06
CA ILE A 237 -29.99 -14.36 12.29
C ILE A 237 -29.93 -15.34 11.12
N LEU A 238 -30.14 -16.64 11.37
CA LEU A 238 -30.09 -17.66 10.35
C LEU A 238 -31.22 -17.55 9.33
N GLU A 239 -32.42 -17.20 9.77
CA GLU A 239 -33.56 -16.93 8.88
C GLU A 239 -33.33 -15.71 7.98
N ALA A 240 -32.65 -14.69 8.48
CA ALA A 240 -32.24 -13.57 7.66
C ALA A 240 -31.17 -13.96 6.64
N ALA A 241 -30.17 -14.73 7.05
CA ALA A 241 -29.08 -15.19 6.19
C ALA A 241 -29.54 -16.11 5.05
N ARG A 242 -30.52 -16.98 5.31
CA ARG A 242 -31.05 -17.93 4.30
C ARG A 242 -31.98 -17.31 3.25
N LYS A 243 -32.36 -16.05 3.34
CA LYS A 243 -33.32 -15.44 2.40
C LYS A 243 -32.90 -15.55 0.93
N ASN A 244 -31.60 -15.54 0.68
CA ASN A 244 -31.03 -15.57 -0.68
C ASN A 244 -30.28 -16.88 -0.99
N THR A 245 -30.50 -17.95 -0.21
CA THR A 245 -29.81 -19.24 -0.40
C THR A 245 -30.61 -20.40 0.18
N ASP A 246 -30.46 -21.61 -0.40
CA ASP A 246 -31.00 -22.86 0.14
C ASP A 246 -30.11 -23.49 1.21
N ILE A 247 -28.95 -22.89 1.51
CA ILE A 247 -28.03 -23.36 2.54
C ILE A 247 -28.70 -23.19 3.90
N LYS A 248 -28.61 -24.21 4.74
CA LYS A 248 -29.23 -24.27 6.07
C LYS A 248 -28.22 -24.23 7.21
N ASP A 249 -26.95 -24.30 6.88
CA ASP A 249 -25.85 -24.37 7.83
C ASP A 249 -25.04 -23.08 7.71
N PHE A 250 -24.96 -22.27 8.80
CA PHE A 250 -24.23 -21.01 8.81
C PHE A 250 -23.24 -20.96 9.97
N MET A 251 -22.03 -20.49 9.70
CA MET A 251 -21.03 -20.19 10.72
C MET A 251 -21.38 -18.83 11.35
N LEU A 252 -21.53 -18.81 12.67
CA LEU A 252 -21.69 -17.58 13.45
C LEU A 252 -20.42 -17.29 14.21
N LEU A 253 -19.90 -16.08 13.99
CA LEU A 253 -18.76 -15.54 14.74
C LEU A 253 -19.32 -14.80 15.96
N TYR A 254 -19.14 -15.39 17.15
CA TYR A 254 -19.70 -14.83 18.37
C TYR A 254 -18.62 -14.43 19.38
N GLY A 255 -18.91 -13.44 20.17
CA GLY A 255 -18.03 -12.84 21.17
C GLY A 255 -17.92 -11.34 20.97
N ALA A 256 -17.38 -10.63 21.94
CA ALA A 256 -17.09 -9.21 21.79
C ALA A 256 -15.92 -9.00 20.82
N GLY A 257 -15.99 -7.90 20.04
CA GLY A 257 -14.98 -7.52 19.05
C GLY A 257 -14.54 -6.08 19.22
N ASP A 258 -13.79 -5.57 18.25
CA ASP A 258 -13.10 -4.27 18.20
C ASP A 258 -12.10 -4.09 19.36
N HIS A 259 -12.60 -3.81 20.54
CA HIS A 259 -11.84 -3.66 21.77
C HIS A 259 -11.51 -5.02 22.43
N GLY A 260 -11.54 -6.12 21.68
CA GLY A 260 -11.36 -7.46 22.20
C GLY A 260 -12.55 -7.94 23.04
N GLY A 261 -12.29 -8.91 23.92
CA GLY A 261 -13.29 -9.49 24.82
C GLY A 261 -13.63 -10.94 24.53
N GLY A 262 -13.88 -11.31 23.27
CA GLY A 262 -14.19 -12.69 22.87
C GLY A 262 -15.47 -13.23 23.49
N PRO A 263 -15.65 -14.58 23.61
CA PRO A 263 -16.79 -15.22 24.23
C PRO A 263 -16.99 -14.79 25.67
N ARG A 264 -18.19 -14.32 26.02
CA ARG A 264 -18.56 -13.81 27.36
C ARG A 264 -19.39 -14.82 28.15
N ASP A 265 -19.50 -14.63 29.45
CA ASP A 265 -20.38 -15.45 30.32
C ASP A 265 -21.84 -15.45 29.81
N ALA A 266 -22.33 -14.32 29.29
CA ALA A 266 -23.66 -14.21 28.70
C ALA A 266 -23.83 -15.10 27.44
N ASP A 267 -22.81 -15.19 26.60
CA ASP A 267 -22.81 -16.04 25.40
C ASP A 267 -22.83 -17.52 25.80
N ILE A 268 -22.03 -17.92 26.81
CA ILE A 268 -22.02 -19.29 27.34
C ILE A 268 -23.38 -19.66 27.95
N ALA A 269 -24.00 -18.75 28.69
CA ALA A 269 -25.34 -18.96 29.26
C ALA A 269 -26.39 -19.11 28.15
N ALA A 270 -26.33 -18.29 27.10
CA ALA A 270 -27.20 -18.36 25.93
C ALA A 270 -27.04 -19.69 25.19
N ILE A 271 -25.82 -20.14 24.95
CA ILE A 271 -25.54 -21.43 24.29
C ILE A 271 -26.14 -22.57 25.09
N LYS A 272 -25.96 -22.63 26.41
CA LYS A 272 -26.56 -23.64 27.27
C LYS A 272 -28.07 -23.66 27.19
N LYS A 273 -28.70 -22.48 27.30
CA LYS A 273 -30.14 -22.29 27.19
C LYS A 273 -30.70 -22.76 25.84
N TYR A 274 -30.13 -22.29 24.76
CA TYR A 274 -30.66 -22.52 23.40
C TYR A 274 -30.33 -23.88 22.81
N ARG A 275 -29.32 -24.59 23.30
CA ARG A 275 -29.10 -26.00 22.95
C ARG A 275 -30.27 -26.90 23.33
N GLU A 276 -30.96 -26.60 24.41
CA GLU A 276 -32.12 -27.34 24.92
C GLU A 276 -33.45 -26.87 24.33
N ASP A 277 -33.51 -25.63 23.78
CA ASP A 277 -34.73 -25.07 23.22
C ASP A 277 -35.01 -25.66 21.83
N PRO A 278 -36.13 -26.43 21.66
CA PRO A 278 -36.47 -27.01 20.36
C PRO A 278 -36.85 -25.96 19.29
N LYS A 279 -37.12 -24.72 19.68
CA LYS A 279 -37.44 -23.63 18.77
C LYS A 279 -36.20 -23.00 18.15
N GLU A 280 -35.05 -23.17 18.76
CA GLU A 280 -33.78 -22.67 18.24
C GLU A 280 -33.15 -23.64 17.24
N PRO A 281 -32.30 -23.17 16.32
CA PRO A 281 -31.45 -23.97 15.45
C PRO A 281 -30.59 -24.97 16.26
N ARG A 282 -30.09 -25.98 15.59
CA ARG A 282 -29.05 -26.81 16.17
C ARG A 282 -27.76 -25.99 16.36
N LEU A 283 -27.27 -25.90 17.61
CA LEU A 283 -26.03 -25.21 17.94
C LEU A 283 -24.88 -26.19 18.09
N VAL A 284 -23.87 -26.10 17.24
CA VAL A 284 -22.66 -26.93 17.28
C VAL A 284 -21.42 -26.05 17.34
N PHE A 285 -20.44 -26.38 18.17
CA PHE A 285 -19.12 -25.79 18.08
C PHE A 285 -18.40 -26.36 16.87
N ASP A 286 -17.79 -25.51 16.08
CA ASP A 286 -17.09 -25.91 14.87
C ASP A 286 -15.83 -25.07 14.66
N LEU A 287 -15.07 -25.42 13.64
CA LEU A 287 -13.85 -24.74 13.21
C LEU A 287 -14.05 -24.17 11.80
N PRO A 288 -13.48 -22.99 11.50
CA PRO A 288 -13.67 -22.33 10.20
C PRO A 288 -13.26 -23.19 9.00
N GLU A 289 -12.11 -23.85 9.06
CA GLU A 289 -11.58 -24.61 7.92
C GLU A 289 -12.46 -25.83 7.55
N PRO A 290 -12.77 -26.78 8.45
CA PRO A 290 -13.62 -27.92 8.10
C PRO A 290 -15.03 -27.49 7.71
N TYR A 291 -15.60 -26.48 8.36
CA TYR A 291 -16.92 -25.95 8.00
C TYR A 291 -16.93 -25.41 6.56
N LEU A 292 -16.00 -24.49 6.19
CA LEU A 292 -15.94 -23.90 4.85
C LEU A 292 -15.62 -24.95 3.77
N LYS A 293 -14.78 -25.94 4.06
CA LYS A 293 -14.54 -27.08 3.18
C LYS A 293 -15.81 -27.91 2.95
N GLY A 294 -16.59 -28.15 4.00
CA GLY A 294 -17.87 -28.81 3.91
C GLY A 294 -18.88 -28.07 3.03
N ILE A 295 -18.99 -26.75 3.19
CA ILE A 295 -19.82 -25.89 2.34
C ILE A 295 -19.36 -25.95 0.88
N ALA A 296 -18.06 -25.83 0.61
CA ALA A 296 -17.51 -25.91 -0.73
C ALA A 296 -17.80 -27.27 -1.39
N ALA A 297 -17.63 -28.36 -0.66
CA ALA A 297 -17.89 -29.71 -1.16
C ALA A 297 -19.37 -29.96 -1.48
N ALA A 298 -20.27 -29.49 -0.62
CA ALA A 298 -21.71 -29.71 -0.76
C ALA A 298 -22.40 -28.76 -1.76
N ASN A 299 -21.89 -27.55 -1.95
CA ASN A 299 -22.57 -26.47 -2.65
C ASN A 299 -21.75 -25.82 -3.77
N GLY A 300 -20.45 -26.13 -3.90
CA GLY A 300 -19.50 -25.39 -4.75
C GLY A 300 -19.97 -25.16 -6.18
N ASP A 301 -20.62 -26.15 -6.82
CA ASP A 301 -21.13 -26.03 -8.19
C ASP A 301 -22.31 -25.05 -8.35
N ARG A 302 -22.98 -24.69 -7.25
CA ARG A 302 -24.16 -23.82 -7.21
C ARG A 302 -23.87 -22.42 -6.71
N LEU A 303 -22.68 -22.19 -6.14
CA LEU A 303 -22.33 -20.89 -5.60
C LEU A 303 -22.07 -19.87 -6.74
N PRO A 304 -22.53 -18.63 -6.59
CA PRO A 304 -22.22 -17.58 -7.58
C PRO A 304 -20.73 -17.31 -7.66
N VAL A 305 -20.26 -16.89 -8.83
CA VAL A 305 -18.87 -16.49 -9.08
C VAL A 305 -18.81 -14.97 -9.22
N ILE A 306 -18.06 -14.33 -8.33
CA ILE A 306 -17.82 -12.88 -8.32
C ILE A 306 -16.44 -12.61 -8.91
N LYS A 307 -16.37 -11.77 -9.97
CA LYS A 307 -15.14 -11.43 -10.72
C LYS A 307 -14.92 -9.92 -10.71
N ARG A 308 -14.63 -9.37 -9.56
CA ARG A 308 -14.38 -7.93 -9.39
C ARG A 308 -13.70 -7.68 -8.04
N GLU A 309 -13.21 -6.46 -7.84
CA GLU A 309 -12.88 -5.98 -6.50
C GLU A 309 -14.13 -5.96 -5.60
N LEU A 310 -13.94 -6.14 -4.31
CA LEU A 310 -14.98 -5.99 -3.31
C LEU A 310 -14.65 -4.71 -2.53
N ASN A 311 -15.19 -3.60 -3.01
CA ASN A 311 -14.74 -2.29 -2.56
C ASN A 311 -15.88 -1.28 -2.52
N PHE A 312 -15.55 -0.16 -2.04
CA PHE A 312 -16.08 1.15 -1.72
C PHE A 312 -16.90 1.17 -0.42
N THR A 313 -16.19 0.91 0.66
CA THR A 313 -16.57 1.32 2.01
C THR A 313 -15.54 2.35 2.47
N PHE A 314 -15.95 3.43 3.10
CA PHE A 314 -15.06 4.41 3.73
C PHE A 314 -14.04 5.10 2.80
N PRO A 315 -14.51 5.85 1.79
CA PRO A 315 -13.63 6.48 0.80
C PRO A 315 -12.71 7.58 1.36
N ALA A 316 -13.02 8.18 2.52
CA ALA A 316 -12.15 9.16 3.16
C ALA A 316 -10.82 8.53 3.62
N CYS A 317 -10.84 7.25 3.99
CA CYS A 317 -9.66 6.48 4.40
C CYS A 317 -8.53 6.49 3.36
N TYR A 318 -8.82 6.68 2.08
CA TYR A 318 -7.77 6.78 1.05
C TYR A 318 -6.92 8.05 1.16
N THR A 319 -7.36 9.04 1.94
CA THR A 319 -6.66 10.32 2.09
C THR A 319 -6.36 10.71 3.53
N SER A 320 -7.16 10.28 4.50
CA SER A 320 -6.97 10.62 5.94
C SER A 320 -5.57 10.25 6.42
N GLU A 321 -4.94 11.09 7.23
CA GLU A 321 -3.59 10.91 7.79
C GLU A 321 -2.51 10.69 6.71
N THR A 322 -2.34 11.65 5.84
CA THR A 322 -1.44 11.59 4.68
C THR A 322 0.02 11.28 5.02
N ALA A 323 0.49 11.66 6.21
CA ALA A 323 1.87 11.39 6.65
C ALA A 323 2.14 9.89 6.81
N THR A 324 1.20 9.13 7.36
CA THR A 324 1.28 7.66 7.50
C THR A 324 1.31 7.00 6.13
N LYS A 325 0.48 7.43 5.20
CA LYS A 325 0.43 6.95 3.82
C LYS A 325 1.74 7.20 3.05
N LYS A 326 2.33 8.37 3.23
CA LYS A 326 3.64 8.70 2.65
C LYS A 326 4.74 7.82 3.21
N ASN A 327 4.77 7.62 4.52
CA ASN A 327 5.74 6.74 5.16
C ASN A 327 5.60 5.30 4.66
N ASN A 328 4.38 4.79 4.53
CA ASN A 328 4.13 3.45 4.00
C ASN A 328 4.72 3.30 2.60
N ARG A 329 4.35 4.16 1.64
CA ARG A 329 4.83 4.10 0.26
C ARG A 329 6.36 4.16 0.18
N GLN A 330 6.98 5.07 0.93
CA GLN A 330 8.43 5.22 0.94
C GLN A 330 9.14 4.02 1.55
N MET A 331 8.57 3.44 2.61
CA MET A 331 9.18 2.29 3.27
C MET A 331 9.05 1.00 2.46
N GLU A 332 7.92 0.77 1.77
CA GLU A 332 7.77 -0.33 0.82
C GLU A 332 8.87 -0.27 -0.26
N GLY A 333 9.06 0.88 -0.90
CA GLY A 333 10.10 1.07 -1.92
C GLY A 333 11.53 0.91 -1.37
N LEU A 334 11.80 1.48 -0.20
CA LEU A 334 13.12 1.42 0.44
C LEU A 334 13.49 0.00 0.86
N LEU A 335 12.57 -0.74 1.49
CA LEU A 335 12.82 -2.12 1.94
C LEU A 335 13.04 -3.07 0.77
N VAL A 336 12.20 -2.99 -0.26
CA VAL A 336 12.39 -3.81 -1.48
C VAL A 336 13.73 -3.48 -2.14
N THR A 337 14.14 -2.21 -2.15
CA THR A 337 15.44 -1.80 -2.69
C THR A 337 16.61 -2.32 -1.85
N ALA A 338 16.50 -2.21 -0.52
CA ALA A 338 17.52 -2.71 0.40
C ALA A 338 17.70 -4.23 0.26
N GLU A 339 16.60 -5.00 0.19
CA GLU A 339 16.65 -6.44 -0.02
C GLU A 339 17.31 -6.82 -1.35
N LYS A 340 16.94 -6.14 -2.45
CA LYS A 340 17.53 -6.39 -3.78
C LYS A 340 19.05 -6.26 -3.76
N PHE A 341 19.57 -5.14 -3.27
CA PHE A 341 21.02 -4.92 -3.23
C PHE A 341 21.72 -5.79 -2.18
N SER A 342 21.07 -6.09 -1.05
CA SER A 342 21.61 -7.03 -0.06
C SER A 342 21.72 -8.45 -0.64
N ALA A 343 20.71 -8.90 -1.35
CA ALA A 343 20.68 -10.19 -2.00
C ALA A 343 21.74 -10.28 -3.12
N ILE A 344 21.91 -9.21 -3.90
CA ILE A 344 22.95 -9.11 -4.94
C ILE A 344 24.35 -9.14 -4.33
N ALA A 345 24.61 -8.37 -3.27
CA ALA A 345 25.89 -8.36 -2.56
C ALA A 345 26.22 -9.76 -2.01
N ALA A 346 25.27 -10.41 -1.37
CA ALA A 346 25.42 -11.76 -0.86
C ALA A 346 25.67 -12.80 -1.97
N ALA A 347 24.94 -12.73 -3.08
CA ALA A 347 25.16 -13.61 -4.24
C ALA A 347 26.52 -13.39 -4.92
N SER A 348 27.10 -12.19 -4.79
CA SER A 348 28.43 -11.84 -5.29
C SER A 348 29.58 -12.31 -4.41
N GLY A 349 29.31 -13.04 -3.32
CA GLY A 349 30.34 -13.65 -2.46
C GLY A 349 30.33 -13.20 -1.01
N TYR A 350 29.42 -12.30 -0.62
CA TYR A 350 29.35 -11.72 0.72
C TYR A 350 28.16 -12.25 1.54
N ARG A 351 27.90 -13.57 1.48
CA ARG A 351 26.73 -14.24 2.09
C ARG A 351 26.59 -14.00 3.59
N ASP A 352 27.70 -13.98 4.33
CA ASP A 352 27.71 -13.81 5.79
C ASP A 352 27.30 -12.41 6.24
N TYR A 353 27.20 -11.48 5.30
CA TYR A 353 26.86 -10.07 5.57
C TYR A 353 25.45 -9.70 5.16
N TYR A 354 24.55 -10.66 4.85
CA TYR A 354 23.15 -10.35 4.56
C TYR A 354 22.46 -9.81 5.83
N PRO A 355 21.92 -8.58 5.81
CA PRO A 355 21.41 -7.92 7.03
C PRO A 355 19.99 -8.37 7.38
N GLU A 356 19.82 -9.70 7.57
CA GLU A 356 18.51 -10.35 7.75
C GLU A 356 17.70 -9.73 8.88
N ARG A 357 18.32 -9.57 10.05
CA ARG A 357 17.61 -9.02 11.21
C ARG A 357 17.08 -7.62 11.00
N ASP A 358 17.86 -6.73 10.38
CA ASP A 358 17.42 -5.35 10.13
C ASP A 358 16.27 -5.31 9.12
N ILE A 359 16.33 -6.13 8.09
CA ILE A 359 15.30 -6.25 7.07
C ILE A 359 14.00 -6.81 7.67
N ASP A 360 14.09 -7.91 8.43
CA ASP A 360 12.94 -8.57 9.04
C ASP A 360 12.22 -7.67 10.06
N GLU A 361 12.97 -7.04 10.96
CA GLU A 361 12.40 -6.12 11.95
C GLU A 361 11.75 -4.90 11.28
N ALA A 362 12.38 -4.37 10.23
CA ALA A 362 11.81 -3.25 9.49
C ALA A 362 10.53 -3.65 8.73
N TRP A 363 10.49 -4.82 8.10
CA TRP A 363 9.27 -5.35 7.48
C TRP A 363 8.16 -5.55 8.51
N LYS A 364 8.41 -6.19 9.64
CA LYS A 364 7.41 -6.40 10.69
C LYS A 364 6.78 -5.08 11.17
N ILE A 365 7.58 -4.03 11.28
CA ILE A 365 7.09 -2.68 11.63
C ILE A 365 6.18 -2.14 10.53
N VAL A 366 6.59 -2.20 9.26
CA VAL A 366 5.79 -1.68 8.14
C VAL A 366 4.49 -2.47 8.02
N LEU A 367 4.56 -3.80 8.05
CA LEU A 367 3.39 -4.67 7.95
C LEU A 367 2.38 -4.43 9.09
N ARG A 368 2.85 -4.19 10.32
CA ARG A 368 1.98 -3.82 11.44
C ARG A 368 1.29 -2.48 11.20
N ASN A 369 2.03 -1.49 10.72
CA ASN A 369 1.47 -0.16 10.42
C ASN A 369 0.55 -0.14 9.19
N GLN A 370 0.40 -1.26 8.47
CA GLN A 370 -0.59 -1.46 7.42
C GLN A 370 -1.93 -1.98 7.97
N PHE A 371 -2.07 -2.15 9.29
CA PHE A 371 -3.33 -2.47 9.94
C PHE A 371 -4.41 -1.46 9.50
N HIS A 372 -5.65 -1.95 9.29
CA HIS A 372 -6.70 -1.18 8.61
C HIS A 372 -7.14 0.11 9.30
N ASP A 373 -6.97 0.27 10.62
CA ASP A 373 -7.19 1.57 11.27
C ASP A 373 -5.94 2.46 11.33
N ILE A 374 -4.75 1.90 11.11
CA ILE A 374 -3.51 2.70 11.11
C ILE A 374 -3.28 3.31 9.72
N LEU A 375 -3.18 2.48 8.68
CA LEU A 375 -2.91 2.96 7.32
C LEU A 375 -4.07 3.79 6.77
N ASP A 376 -5.28 3.44 7.13
CA ASP A 376 -6.51 4.12 6.72
C ASP A 376 -6.68 5.53 7.32
N GLY A 377 -5.95 5.84 8.38
CA GLY A 377 -6.01 7.16 8.99
C GLY A 377 -7.13 7.30 10.02
N SER A 378 -7.69 6.18 10.50
CA SER A 378 -8.88 6.13 11.33
C SER A 378 -8.62 5.95 12.84
N SER A 379 -7.38 6.17 13.28
CA SER A 379 -6.99 6.13 14.70
C SER A 379 -6.90 7.53 15.33
N ILE A 380 -6.77 7.56 16.65
CA ILE A 380 -6.54 8.81 17.42
C ILE A 380 -5.12 9.35 17.20
N GLY A 381 -4.90 10.66 17.39
CA GLY A 381 -3.62 11.34 17.20
C GLY A 381 -2.41 10.68 17.91
N PRO A 382 -2.51 10.25 19.18
CA PRO A 382 -1.41 9.55 19.88
C PRO A 382 -0.92 8.28 19.18
N VAL A 383 -1.78 7.61 18.38
CA VAL A 383 -1.38 6.46 17.56
C VAL A 383 -0.43 6.92 16.45
N TYR A 384 -0.70 8.05 15.79
CA TYR A 384 0.13 8.55 14.69
C TYR A 384 1.48 9.09 15.17
N ASP A 385 1.56 9.64 16.39
CA ASP A 385 2.82 9.98 17.03
C ASP A 385 3.71 8.72 17.24
N GLU A 386 3.09 7.64 17.69
CA GLU A 386 3.77 6.34 17.88
C GLU A 386 4.18 5.73 16.54
N VAL A 387 3.28 5.70 15.56
CA VAL A 387 3.49 5.19 14.19
C VAL A 387 4.63 5.94 13.48
N ALA A 388 4.69 7.26 13.62
CA ALA A 388 5.81 8.04 13.10
C ALA A 388 7.15 7.61 13.74
N GLY A 389 7.15 7.26 15.01
CA GLY A 389 8.30 6.69 15.71
C GLY A 389 8.73 5.32 15.13
N PHE A 390 7.77 4.46 14.88
CA PHE A 390 8.02 3.13 14.30
C PHE A 390 8.53 3.24 12.86
N TYR A 391 7.98 4.12 12.03
CA TYR A 391 8.51 4.34 10.69
C TYR A 391 9.94 4.89 10.68
N ARG A 392 10.30 5.77 11.63
CA ARG A 392 11.72 6.20 11.80
C ARG A 392 12.64 5.04 12.12
N GLN A 393 12.24 4.11 12.99
CA GLN A 393 13.02 2.92 13.32
C GLN A 393 13.17 1.99 12.10
N ALA A 394 12.08 1.72 11.37
CA ALA A 394 12.12 0.89 10.18
C ALA A 394 13.03 1.51 9.11
N ARG A 395 12.93 2.83 8.88
CA ARG A 395 13.76 3.57 7.93
C ARG A 395 15.24 3.46 8.27
N MET A 396 15.62 3.71 9.51
CA MET A 396 17.02 3.63 9.95
C MET A 396 17.63 2.23 9.70
N ARG A 397 16.85 1.16 9.93
CA ARG A 397 17.28 -0.22 9.66
C ARG A 397 17.43 -0.49 8.16
N ALA A 398 16.44 -0.08 7.37
CA ALA A 398 16.44 -0.29 5.93
C ALA A 398 17.55 0.51 5.23
N GLU A 399 17.77 1.78 5.63
CA GLU A 399 18.86 2.61 5.13
C GLU A 399 20.22 2.01 5.48
N ARG A 400 20.42 1.53 6.71
CA ARG A 400 21.65 0.85 7.11
C ARG A 400 21.91 -0.41 6.27
N ALA A 401 20.89 -1.23 6.03
CA ALA A 401 20.99 -2.41 5.18
C ALA A 401 21.36 -2.05 3.74
N LEU A 402 20.72 -1.01 3.19
CA LEU A 402 20.98 -0.52 1.84
C LEU A 402 22.40 0.06 1.72
N ASP A 403 22.78 0.95 2.62
CA ASP A 403 24.08 1.62 2.62
C ASP A 403 25.21 0.61 2.68
N PHE A 404 25.13 -0.34 3.62
CA PHE A 404 26.11 -1.42 3.74
C PHE A 404 26.23 -2.24 2.45
N SER A 405 25.10 -2.58 1.83
CA SER A 405 25.09 -3.39 0.61
C SER A 405 25.66 -2.64 -0.60
N LEU A 406 25.30 -1.36 -0.76
CA LEU A 406 25.84 -0.52 -1.82
C LEU A 406 27.33 -0.23 -1.63
N GLU A 407 27.79 -0.05 -0.39
CA GLU A 407 29.22 0.08 -0.08
C GLU A 407 29.97 -1.22 -0.43
N THR A 408 29.45 -2.37 -0.04
CA THR A 408 30.01 -3.69 -0.37
C THR A 408 30.18 -3.86 -1.87
N ILE A 409 29.18 -3.47 -2.67
CA ILE A 409 29.24 -3.52 -4.13
C ILE A 409 30.23 -2.46 -4.65
N SER A 410 30.19 -1.23 -4.14
CA SER A 410 31.06 -0.13 -4.57
C SER A 410 32.54 -0.45 -4.41
N ASN A 411 32.92 -1.14 -3.32
CA ASN A 411 34.29 -1.57 -3.03
C ASN A 411 34.81 -2.63 -4.00
N GLN A 412 33.98 -3.18 -4.88
CA GLN A 412 34.39 -4.11 -5.94
C GLN A 412 34.52 -3.43 -7.30
N ILE A 413 34.04 -2.19 -7.46
CA ILE A 413 34.08 -1.47 -8.74
C ILE A 413 35.51 -0.96 -9.00
N ASP A 414 36.06 -1.11 -10.21
CA ASP A 414 37.27 -0.42 -10.61
C ASP A 414 36.97 1.09 -10.78
N THR A 415 37.32 1.84 -9.75
CA THR A 415 37.10 3.29 -9.67
C THR A 415 38.34 4.11 -10.06
N ARG A 416 39.43 3.51 -10.54
CA ARG A 416 40.66 4.21 -10.92
C ARG A 416 40.43 5.22 -12.03
N GLY A 417 41.00 6.40 -11.89
CA GLY A 417 40.93 7.50 -12.86
C GLY A 417 40.94 8.84 -12.17
N ALA A 418 41.00 9.93 -12.96
CA ALA A 418 41.00 11.30 -12.46
C ALA A 418 39.60 11.71 -11.96
N GLY A 419 39.55 12.65 -10.99
CA GLY A 419 38.34 13.18 -10.42
C GLY A 419 37.70 12.25 -9.39
N PHE A 420 36.50 12.62 -8.91
CA PHE A 420 35.76 11.91 -7.87
C PHE A 420 34.82 10.90 -8.51
N PRO A 421 34.98 9.60 -8.25
CA PRO A 421 34.09 8.59 -8.79
C PRO A 421 32.68 8.70 -8.16
N VAL A 422 31.67 8.50 -9.00
CA VAL A 422 30.27 8.49 -8.59
C VAL A 422 29.63 7.24 -9.17
N ALA A 423 29.31 6.27 -8.35
CA ALA A 423 28.51 5.12 -8.74
C ALA A 423 27.02 5.47 -8.67
N VAL A 424 26.33 5.40 -9.79
CA VAL A 424 24.88 5.61 -9.89
C VAL A 424 24.19 4.27 -10.00
N TYR A 425 23.40 3.91 -9.00
CA TYR A 425 22.68 2.65 -8.92
C TYR A 425 21.24 2.78 -9.37
N ASN A 426 20.76 1.78 -10.10
CA ASN A 426 19.39 1.66 -10.54
C ASN A 426 18.69 0.53 -9.75
N PRO A 427 17.73 0.84 -8.88
CA PRO A 427 17.01 -0.19 -8.11
C PRO A 427 15.94 -0.92 -8.91
N LEU A 428 15.68 -0.52 -10.18
CA LEU A 428 14.69 -1.12 -11.04
C LEU A 428 15.35 -2.05 -12.09
N PHE A 429 14.56 -2.91 -12.69
CA PHE A 429 15.05 -4.01 -13.54
C PHE A 429 14.95 -3.71 -15.06
N TRP A 430 14.95 -2.46 -15.46
CA TRP A 430 15.16 -1.97 -16.83
C TRP A 430 16.19 -0.86 -16.86
N GLU A 431 16.79 -0.62 -18.01
CA GLU A 431 17.74 0.48 -18.21
C GLU A 431 17.02 1.83 -18.07
N ARG A 432 17.67 2.79 -17.42
CA ARG A 432 17.09 4.12 -17.17
C ARG A 432 18.03 5.24 -17.58
N THR A 433 17.42 6.32 -18.08
CA THR A 433 18.07 7.62 -18.27
C THR A 433 17.29 8.63 -17.47
N GLU A 434 17.82 9.04 -16.32
CA GLU A 434 17.11 9.92 -15.38
C GLU A 434 18.07 10.86 -14.64
N PRO A 435 17.53 11.94 -14.00
CA PRO A 435 18.33 12.81 -13.18
C PRO A 435 18.92 12.10 -11.97
N ALA A 436 20.20 12.35 -11.70
CA ALA A 436 20.88 11.90 -10.50
C ALA A 436 21.47 13.12 -9.78
N ILE A 437 21.40 13.11 -8.45
CA ILE A 437 21.97 14.16 -7.60
C ILE A 437 23.05 13.52 -6.73
N VAL A 438 24.20 14.21 -6.63
CA VAL A 438 25.31 13.77 -5.78
C VAL A 438 25.92 14.95 -5.04
N ASP A 439 26.26 14.73 -3.77
CA ASP A 439 27.08 15.66 -2.98
C ASP A 439 28.55 15.18 -3.06
N VAL A 440 29.44 16.01 -3.58
CA VAL A 440 30.88 15.70 -3.71
C VAL A 440 31.70 16.72 -2.95
N ALA A 441 32.47 16.23 -1.98
CA ALA A 441 33.43 17.03 -1.24
C ALA A 441 34.73 17.17 -2.06
N VAL A 442 35.07 18.37 -2.43
CA VAL A 442 36.33 18.71 -3.10
C VAL A 442 37.32 19.19 -2.03
N PRO A 443 38.46 18.55 -1.84
CA PRO A 443 39.43 18.98 -0.85
C PRO A 443 40.03 20.36 -1.20
N PRO A 444 40.70 21.03 -0.25
CA PRO A 444 41.43 22.25 -0.50
C PRO A 444 42.45 22.08 -1.64
N ASP A 445 42.75 23.15 -2.38
CA ASP A 445 43.80 23.17 -3.36
C ASP A 445 45.15 22.81 -2.70
N ALA A 446 45.80 21.79 -3.18
CA ALA A 446 47.00 21.21 -2.54
C ALA A 446 48.20 22.19 -2.55
N ALA A 447 48.25 23.15 -3.47
CA ALA A 447 49.32 24.13 -3.58
C ALA A 447 49.12 25.34 -2.68
N THR A 448 47.87 25.76 -2.48
CA THR A 448 47.51 26.98 -1.76
C THR A 448 46.92 26.77 -0.39
N GLY A 449 46.44 25.54 -0.08
CA GLY A 449 45.69 25.22 1.14
C GLY A 449 44.34 25.92 1.22
N LYS A 450 43.88 26.57 0.16
CA LYS A 450 42.61 27.32 0.14
C LYS A 450 41.47 26.48 -0.42
N ALA A 451 40.25 26.82 -0.01
CA ALA A 451 39.04 26.21 -0.54
C ALA A 451 39.01 26.32 -2.07
N TYR A 452 38.60 25.24 -2.73
CA TYR A 452 38.51 25.17 -4.20
C TYR A 452 37.51 26.24 -4.73
N GLU A 453 37.98 27.17 -5.54
CA GLU A 453 37.17 28.27 -6.09
C GLU A 453 36.62 28.00 -7.49
N GLY A 454 37.09 26.95 -8.17
CA GLY A 454 36.68 26.59 -9.52
C GLY A 454 35.25 25.96 -9.57
N ALA A 455 34.84 25.63 -10.77
CA ALA A 455 33.60 24.87 -11.04
C ALA A 455 33.83 23.38 -11.06
N VAL A 456 32.75 22.60 -11.16
CA VAL A 456 32.79 21.17 -11.39
C VAL A 456 31.96 20.80 -12.61
N ARG A 457 32.33 19.72 -13.27
CA ARG A 457 31.57 19.08 -14.36
C ARG A 457 31.50 17.59 -14.19
N VAL A 458 30.53 16.96 -14.83
CA VAL A 458 30.36 15.51 -14.80
C VAL A 458 30.84 14.89 -16.11
N THR A 459 31.54 13.76 -16.01
CA THR A 459 31.85 12.89 -17.14
C THR A 459 31.36 11.49 -16.88
N ASP A 460 31.07 10.72 -17.93
CA ASP A 460 30.86 9.28 -17.81
C ASP A 460 32.17 8.54 -17.51
N GLY A 461 32.11 7.22 -17.34
CA GLY A 461 33.27 6.38 -17.05
C GLY A 461 34.35 6.38 -18.09
N ASP A 462 34.05 6.83 -19.32
CA ASP A 462 35.02 6.92 -20.46
C ASP A 462 35.54 8.34 -20.68
N GLY A 463 35.12 9.30 -19.82
CA GLY A 463 35.59 10.67 -19.86
C GLY A 463 34.77 11.62 -20.74
N LYS A 464 33.67 11.14 -21.35
CA LYS A 464 32.76 11.98 -22.14
C LYS A 464 31.94 12.87 -21.21
N GLY A 465 31.86 14.16 -21.51
CA GLY A 465 31.08 15.14 -20.73
C GLY A 465 29.59 14.78 -20.72
N VAL A 466 28.97 14.95 -19.55
CA VAL A 466 27.55 14.74 -19.30
C VAL A 466 26.93 16.06 -18.89
N ALA A 467 25.70 16.34 -19.38
CA ALA A 467 24.96 17.54 -18.98
C ALA A 467 24.79 17.55 -17.46
N SER A 468 25.28 18.59 -16.82
CA SER A 468 25.30 18.73 -15.37
C SER A 468 25.06 20.18 -14.93
N GLN A 469 24.60 20.36 -13.71
CA GLN A 469 24.17 21.63 -13.14
C GLN A 469 24.50 21.63 -11.64
N VAL A 470 25.22 22.65 -11.18
CA VAL A 470 25.49 22.84 -9.76
C VAL A 470 24.24 23.44 -9.09
N LEU A 471 23.66 22.70 -8.16
CA LEU A 471 22.49 23.16 -7.39
C LEU A 471 22.90 23.97 -6.16
N GLU A 472 24.02 23.61 -5.56
CA GLU A 472 24.51 24.23 -4.33
C GLU A 472 26.03 24.09 -4.23
N ARG A 473 26.68 25.12 -3.70
CA ARG A 473 28.08 25.14 -3.31
C ARG A 473 28.17 25.53 -1.83
N ARG A 474 28.62 24.62 -0.99
CA ARG A 474 28.80 24.85 0.46
C ARG A 474 30.26 24.84 0.82
N VAL A 475 30.76 25.88 1.46
CA VAL A 475 32.12 25.97 2.00
C VAL A 475 32.06 25.58 3.47
N GLN A 476 32.88 24.62 3.90
CA GLN A 476 33.00 24.19 5.27
C GLN A 476 34.48 24.10 5.63
N GLY A 477 34.98 25.07 6.39
CA GLY A 477 36.42 25.23 6.62
C GLY A 477 37.14 25.45 5.30
N ASP A 478 38.17 24.64 5.05
CA ASP A 478 38.97 24.70 3.81
C ASP A 478 38.40 23.79 2.69
N GLY A 479 37.38 23.00 2.98
CA GLY A 479 36.72 22.11 2.03
C GLY A 479 35.49 22.77 1.37
N VAL A 480 35.14 22.28 0.19
CA VAL A 480 33.94 22.71 -0.57
C VAL A 480 33.13 21.47 -0.97
N THR A 481 31.83 21.46 -0.61
CA THR A 481 30.90 20.44 -1.09
C THR A 481 30.05 21.03 -2.21
N PHE A 482 30.05 20.36 -3.35
CA PHE A 482 29.17 20.65 -4.49
C PHE A 482 28.02 19.68 -4.52
N ARG A 483 26.78 20.18 -4.55
CA ARG A 483 25.60 19.41 -4.87
C ARG A 483 25.34 19.52 -6.37
N VAL A 484 25.55 18.41 -7.08
CA VAL A 484 25.54 18.37 -8.54
C VAL A 484 24.37 17.51 -9.03
N LEU A 485 23.57 18.09 -9.90
CA LEU A 485 22.54 17.41 -10.67
C LEU A 485 23.10 17.09 -12.06
N PHE A 486 22.88 15.88 -12.55
CA PHE A 486 23.24 15.50 -13.91
C PHE A 486 22.29 14.45 -14.48
N MET A 487 22.23 14.33 -15.80
CA MET A 487 21.44 13.32 -16.47
C MET A 487 22.25 12.03 -16.55
N ALA A 488 21.93 11.06 -15.72
CA ALA A 488 22.56 9.74 -15.75
C ALA A 488 21.95 8.89 -16.87
N GLN A 489 22.71 8.69 -17.93
CA GLN A 489 22.27 8.02 -19.16
C GLN A 489 22.55 6.53 -19.12
N GLY A 490 21.58 5.69 -19.51
CA GLY A 490 21.74 4.27 -19.70
C GLY A 490 22.23 3.54 -18.45
N VAL A 491 21.68 3.87 -17.27
CA VAL A 491 22.00 3.13 -16.04
C VAL A 491 21.33 1.76 -16.11
N PRO A 492 22.10 0.65 -16.13
CA PRO A 492 21.53 -0.65 -16.45
C PRO A 492 20.59 -1.19 -15.37
N SER A 493 19.79 -2.18 -15.77
CA SER A 493 18.87 -2.95 -14.93
C SER A 493 19.52 -3.52 -13.69
N LEU A 494 18.93 -3.27 -12.50
CA LEU A 494 19.46 -3.72 -11.20
C LEU A 494 20.99 -3.76 -11.19
N GLY A 495 21.57 -2.58 -11.40
CA GLY A 495 22.98 -2.44 -11.67
C GLY A 495 23.45 -1.03 -11.36
N TYR A 496 24.59 -0.69 -11.92
CA TYR A 496 25.16 0.63 -11.75
C TYR A 496 25.92 1.09 -13.00
N ARG A 497 26.14 2.41 -13.06
CA ARG A 497 27.07 3.06 -13.98
C ARG A 497 27.96 4.03 -13.23
N LEU A 498 29.29 4.00 -13.53
CA LEU A 498 30.28 4.90 -12.94
C LEU A 498 30.34 6.20 -13.73
N TYR A 499 30.24 7.30 -13.02
CA TYR A 499 30.48 8.68 -13.48
C TYR A 499 31.62 9.28 -12.68
N ARG A 500 32.04 10.50 -13.07
CA ARG A 500 33.05 11.25 -12.34
C ARG A 500 32.69 12.71 -12.24
N VAL A 501 32.86 13.28 -11.07
CA VAL A 501 32.85 14.73 -10.88
C VAL A 501 34.27 15.22 -11.00
N MET A 502 34.48 16.12 -11.95
CA MET A 502 35.79 16.65 -12.31
C MET A 502 35.90 18.12 -11.91
N PRO A 503 36.94 18.55 -11.18
CA PRO A 503 37.27 19.97 -11.08
C PRO A 503 37.41 20.57 -12.47
N ALA A 504 36.86 21.77 -12.67
CA ALA A 504 36.83 22.46 -13.96
C ALA A 504 36.97 23.99 -13.79
N ALA A 505 37.49 24.66 -14.81
CA ALA A 505 37.55 26.13 -14.81
C ALA A 505 36.15 26.76 -14.98
N LYS A 506 35.24 26.05 -15.65
CA LYS A 506 33.85 26.50 -15.91
C LYS A 506 32.90 25.31 -15.77
N GLU A 507 31.66 25.62 -15.38
CA GLU A 507 30.57 24.70 -15.40
C GLU A 507 30.26 24.18 -16.81
N TRP A 508 29.41 23.18 -16.92
CA TRP A 508 28.89 22.68 -18.17
C TRP A 508 28.20 23.83 -18.96
N THR A 509 28.65 24.05 -20.17
CA THR A 509 28.11 25.13 -21.06
C THR A 509 27.40 24.59 -22.29
N GLY A 510 27.04 23.30 -22.30
CA GLY A 510 26.22 22.69 -23.37
C GLY A 510 24.88 23.37 -23.54
N THR A 511 24.23 23.20 -24.68
CA THR A 511 22.89 23.75 -24.95
C THR A 511 21.94 23.42 -23.82
N ALA A 512 21.30 24.44 -23.24
CA ALA A 512 20.24 24.22 -22.25
C ALA A 512 19.10 23.45 -22.93
N ALA A 513 18.87 22.21 -22.47
CA ALA A 513 17.80 21.39 -23.01
C ALA A 513 16.44 21.77 -22.40
N VAL A 514 16.44 22.64 -21.39
CA VAL A 514 15.23 23.14 -20.73
C VAL A 514 15.25 24.66 -20.66
N ALA A 515 14.21 25.29 -21.22
CA ALA A 515 14.04 26.74 -21.16
C ALA A 515 13.01 27.10 -20.07
N ALA A 516 13.27 28.24 -19.38
CA ALA A 516 12.30 28.88 -18.51
C ALA A 516 12.21 30.36 -18.91
N ALA A 517 10.99 30.85 -19.14
CA ALA A 517 10.70 32.19 -19.55
C ALA A 517 9.71 32.88 -18.59
N GLY A 518 9.78 34.19 -18.48
CA GLY A 518 8.79 35.06 -17.85
C GLY A 518 8.60 34.83 -16.35
N ALA A 519 9.07 35.75 -15.50
CA ALA A 519 8.69 35.77 -14.10
C ALA A 519 8.94 37.19 -13.54
N GLY A 520 8.07 37.63 -12.65
CA GLY A 520 8.13 38.90 -11.97
C GLY A 520 7.05 39.92 -12.43
N GLU A 521 6.72 40.90 -11.58
CA GLU A 521 5.81 42.00 -11.93
C GLU A 521 6.34 42.70 -13.15
N GLY A 522 5.52 42.76 -14.22
CA GLY A 522 5.85 43.42 -15.46
C GLY A 522 6.57 42.61 -16.53
N ALA A 523 6.71 41.28 -16.37
CA ALA A 523 7.25 40.42 -17.42
C ALA A 523 6.36 40.45 -18.67
N ALA A 524 6.95 40.67 -19.84
CA ALA A 524 6.24 40.79 -21.11
C ALA A 524 5.61 39.46 -21.57
N GLU A 525 6.07 38.32 -21.04
CA GLU A 525 5.55 36.99 -21.36
C GLU A 525 5.17 36.22 -20.08
N PRO A 526 4.12 35.40 -20.14
CA PRO A 526 3.74 34.53 -19.02
C PRO A 526 4.88 33.58 -18.65
N ALA A 527 4.99 33.27 -17.36
CA ALA A 527 5.97 32.30 -16.89
C ALA A 527 5.72 30.92 -17.54
N GLY A 528 6.77 30.22 -17.90
CA GLY A 528 6.65 28.93 -18.55
C GLY A 528 7.93 28.10 -18.54
N LEU A 529 7.78 26.83 -18.88
CA LEU A 529 8.85 25.83 -19.00
C LEU A 529 8.73 25.14 -20.36
N GLU A 530 9.87 24.83 -20.95
CA GLU A 530 9.88 24.08 -22.22
C GLU A 530 11.10 23.15 -22.27
N ASN A 531 10.87 21.90 -22.65
CA ASN A 531 11.90 20.94 -23.05
C ASN A 531 11.59 20.41 -24.46
N GLU A 532 12.29 19.36 -24.90
CA GLU A 532 12.08 18.75 -26.20
C GLU A 532 10.68 18.12 -26.38
N PHE A 533 9.99 17.74 -25.29
CA PHE A 533 8.71 17.04 -25.31
C PHE A 533 7.51 17.94 -25.00
N LEU A 534 7.66 18.81 -24.02
CA LEU A 534 6.58 19.59 -23.43
C LEU A 534 6.85 21.08 -23.46
N LYS A 535 5.77 21.85 -23.66
CA LYS A 535 5.74 23.30 -23.43
C LYS A 535 4.63 23.63 -22.45
N VAL A 536 4.99 24.24 -21.34
CA VAL A 536 4.11 24.64 -20.22
C VAL A 536 4.01 26.15 -20.18
N ARG A 537 2.81 26.69 -20.05
CA ARG A 537 2.55 28.11 -19.78
C ARG A 537 1.69 28.25 -18.55
N LEU A 538 2.04 29.15 -17.66
CA LEU A 538 1.32 29.42 -16.43
C LEU A 538 0.52 30.73 -16.57
N ASP A 539 -0.64 30.77 -15.96
CA ASP A 539 -1.37 32.02 -15.76
C ASP A 539 -0.60 32.87 -14.72
N PRO A 540 -0.20 34.12 -15.04
CA PRO A 540 0.64 34.92 -14.15
C PRO A 540 -0.07 35.40 -12.89
N LYS A 541 -1.40 35.37 -12.87
CA LYS A 541 -2.20 35.83 -11.72
C LYS A 541 -2.46 34.69 -10.75
N THR A 542 -2.81 33.50 -11.25
CA THR A 542 -3.23 32.39 -10.43
C THR A 542 -2.15 31.34 -10.22
N GLY A 543 -1.12 31.32 -11.08
CA GLY A 543 -0.08 30.31 -11.12
C GLY A 543 -0.55 28.94 -11.67
N TRP A 544 -1.81 28.81 -12.10
CA TRP A 544 -2.34 27.58 -12.69
C TRP A 544 -1.71 27.33 -14.07
N ILE A 545 -1.67 26.06 -14.48
CA ILE A 545 -1.18 25.70 -15.82
C ILE A 545 -2.26 26.11 -16.84
N ALA A 546 -2.00 27.19 -17.58
CA ALA A 546 -2.89 27.71 -18.60
C ALA A 546 -2.81 26.89 -19.90
N SER A 547 -1.65 26.24 -20.19
CA SER A 547 -1.44 25.39 -21.34
C SER A 547 -0.35 24.37 -21.02
N LEU A 548 -0.61 23.10 -21.34
CA LEU A 548 0.37 22.01 -21.38
C LEU A 548 0.33 21.42 -22.79
N TYR A 549 1.30 21.76 -23.62
CA TYR A 549 1.35 21.35 -25.00
C TYR A 549 2.36 20.20 -25.19
N ASP A 550 1.88 19.06 -25.69
CA ASP A 550 2.70 17.93 -26.10
C ASP A 550 3.25 18.18 -27.52
N LYS A 551 4.55 18.46 -27.60
CA LYS A 551 5.27 18.73 -28.85
C LYS A 551 5.40 17.50 -29.74
N THR A 552 5.42 16.32 -29.12
CA THR A 552 5.54 15.04 -29.82
C THR A 552 4.23 14.69 -30.55
N ALA A 553 3.12 14.80 -29.85
CA ALA A 553 1.78 14.57 -30.39
C ALA A 553 1.21 15.81 -31.09
N LYS A 554 1.83 16.98 -30.94
CA LYS A 554 1.41 18.28 -31.50
C LYS A 554 -0.01 18.67 -31.08
N ARG A 555 -0.33 18.51 -29.80
CA ARG A 555 -1.66 18.81 -29.28
C ARG A 555 -1.63 19.40 -27.87
N GLU A 556 -2.71 20.08 -27.52
CA GLU A 556 -2.94 20.53 -26.15
C GLU A 556 -3.39 19.33 -25.30
N VAL A 557 -2.84 19.20 -24.10
CA VAL A 557 -3.14 18.13 -23.14
C VAL A 557 -4.35 18.49 -22.29
N LEU A 558 -4.53 19.77 -21.98
CA LEU A 558 -5.55 20.30 -21.09
C LEU A 558 -6.71 20.95 -21.84
N ALA A 559 -7.92 20.75 -21.38
CA ALA A 559 -9.12 21.41 -21.86
C ALA A 559 -9.47 22.70 -21.08
N GLY A 560 -8.72 23.01 -20.06
CA GLY A 560 -8.86 24.15 -19.17
C GLY A 560 -7.67 24.29 -18.23
N PRO A 561 -7.68 25.22 -17.28
CA PRO A 561 -6.58 25.40 -16.32
C PRO A 561 -6.31 24.10 -15.55
N GLY A 562 -5.06 23.63 -15.56
CA GLY A 562 -4.63 22.42 -14.86
C GLY A 562 -3.78 22.70 -13.63
N ASN A 563 -3.52 21.67 -12.86
CA ASN A 563 -2.83 21.73 -11.57
C ASN A 563 -3.50 22.72 -10.60
N VAL A 564 -4.83 22.78 -10.66
CA VAL A 564 -5.65 23.59 -9.76
C VAL A 564 -5.87 22.83 -8.47
N LEU A 565 -5.43 23.41 -7.36
CA LEU A 565 -5.73 22.86 -6.04
C LEU A 565 -7.13 23.33 -5.62
N GLU A 566 -8.11 22.47 -5.85
CA GLU A 566 -9.52 22.71 -5.54
C GLU A 566 -9.81 22.38 -4.08
N ALA A 567 -10.32 23.36 -3.33
CA ALA A 567 -10.78 23.20 -1.95
C ALA A 567 -12.28 22.86 -1.97
N ILE A 568 -12.62 21.66 -1.48
CA ILE A 568 -13.99 21.14 -1.48
C ILE A 568 -14.46 21.06 -0.03
N VAL A 569 -15.66 21.57 0.25
CA VAL A 569 -16.28 21.43 1.57
C VAL A 569 -16.58 19.95 1.82
N ASP A 570 -16.08 19.44 2.94
CA ASP A 570 -16.30 18.07 3.37
C ASP A 570 -16.93 18.05 4.76
N GLU A 571 -18.20 17.75 4.84
CA GLU A 571 -18.98 17.72 6.08
C GLU A 571 -19.77 16.41 6.16
N PRO A 572 -19.08 15.27 6.46
CA PRO A 572 -19.78 14.03 6.75
C PRO A 572 -20.61 14.18 8.02
N LYS A 573 -21.63 13.38 8.18
CA LYS A 573 -22.50 13.41 9.36
C LYS A 573 -21.75 13.03 10.64
N GLU A 574 -20.90 12.07 10.54
CA GLU A 574 -20.08 11.51 11.62
C GLU A 574 -18.89 10.77 10.99
N MET A 575 -17.91 10.32 11.77
CA MET A 575 -16.81 9.46 11.33
C MET A 575 -16.01 10.04 10.15
N SER A 576 -15.54 11.28 10.29
CA SER A 576 -14.92 12.03 9.18
C SER A 576 -13.64 11.42 8.61
N ALA A 577 -12.92 10.58 9.35
CA ALA A 577 -11.79 9.84 8.80
C ALA A 577 -12.21 8.71 7.85
N TRP A 578 -13.46 8.22 7.94
CA TRP A 578 -13.98 7.14 7.10
C TRP A 578 -14.89 7.63 5.97
N GLU A 579 -15.76 8.59 6.28
CA GLU A 579 -16.84 9.04 5.40
C GLU A 579 -16.48 10.36 4.71
N LEU A 580 -16.89 10.53 3.45
CA LEU A 580 -16.85 11.79 2.73
C LEU A 580 -18.24 12.42 2.67
N GLY A 581 -18.32 13.69 3.03
CA GLY A 581 -19.51 14.53 2.92
C GLY A 581 -19.33 15.68 1.95
N LEU A 582 -18.81 15.43 0.75
CA LEU A 582 -18.47 16.44 -0.24
C LEU A 582 -19.71 17.22 -0.68
N LYS A 583 -19.71 18.55 -0.47
CA LYS A 583 -20.88 19.43 -0.75
C LYS A 583 -20.66 20.39 -1.91
N GLY A 584 -19.44 20.74 -2.20
CA GLY A 584 -19.14 21.67 -3.28
C GLY A 584 -17.84 22.42 -3.07
N LEU A 585 -17.49 23.24 -4.05
CA LEU A 585 -16.26 23.99 -4.07
C LEU A 585 -16.30 25.13 -3.03
N ALA A 586 -15.34 25.15 -2.12
CA ALA A 586 -15.11 26.25 -1.17
C ALA A 586 -14.23 27.36 -1.76
N GLY A 587 -13.43 27.04 -2.78
CA GLY A 587 -12.51 27.94 -3.47
C GLY A 587 -11.35 27.18 -4.09
N LYS A 588 -10.35 27.92 -4.58
CA LYS A 588 -9.17 27.35 -5.23
C LYS A 588 -7.91 28.07 -4.75
N ALA A 589 -6.85 27.33 -4.47
CA ALA A 589 -5.58 27.96 -4.14
C ALA A 589 -5.09 28.80 -5.32
N GLY A 590 -4.73 30.06 -5.04
CA GLY A 590 -4.27 31.01 -6.05
C GLY A 590 -5.37 31.81 -6.77
N GLU A 591 -6.66 31.56 -6.57
CA GLU A 591 -7.73 32.31 -7.23
C GLU A 591 -7.70 33.82 -6.92
N ASN A 592 -7.25 34.16 -5.72
CA ASN A 592 -7.09 35.53 -5.26
C ASN A 592 -5.68 36.13 -5.53
N GLY A 593 -4.87 35.40 -6.28
CA GLY A 593 -3.51 35.76 -6.67
C GLY A 593 -2.46 34.73 -6.19
N ALA A 594 -1.41 34.62 -6.96
CA ALA A 594 -0.23 33.82 -6.66
C ALA A 594 1.05 34.58 -7.03
N VAL A 595 2.16 34.16 -6.41
CA VAL A 595 3.50 34.62 -6.79
C VAL A 595 4.15 33.53 -7.63
N VAL A 596 4.59 33.90 -8.85
CA VAL A 596 5.20 32.97 -9.80
C VAL A 596 6.65 33.39 -10.05
N GLU A 597 7.60 32.50 -9.74
CA GLU A 597 9.04 32.78 -9.80
C GLU A 597 9.79 31.68 -10.56
N VAL A 598 10.68 32.04 -11.46
CA VAL A 598 11.67 31.09 -12.00
C VAL A 598 12.80 31.00 -10.98
N ILE A 599 12.89 29.85 -10.30
CA ILE A 599 13.90 29.65 -9.24
C ILE A 599 15.13 28.89 -9.73
N GLU A 600 15.04 28.21 -10.88
CA GLU A 600 16.14 27.45 -11.42
C GLU A 600 16.09 27.43 -12.96
N LYS A 601 17.24 27.68 -13.60
CA LYS A 601 17.44 27.58 -15.05
C LYS A 601 18.74 26.84 -15.30
N GLY A 602 18.66 25.70 -15.96
CA GLY A 602 19.88 24.96 -16.21
C GLY A 602 19.75 23.93 -17.34
N PRO A 603 20.89 23.34 -17.74
CA PRO A 603 20.92 22.43 -18.87
C PRO A 603 20.22 21.07 -18.58
N VAL A 604 20.03 20.73 -17.30
CA VAL A 604 19.42 19.46 -16.90
C VAL A 604 17.96 19.64 -16.51
N ARG A 605 17.63 20.70 -15.76
CA ARG A 605 16.25 21.04 -15.41
C ARG A 605 16.05 22.55 -15.28
N ALA A 606 14.79 22.93 -15.39
CA ALA A 606 14.32 24.26 -14.99
C ALA A 606 13.12 24.11 -14.05
N VAL A 607 12.98 25.09 -13.12
CA VAL A 607 11.94 25.05 -12.09
C VAL A 607 11.26 26.42 -12.01
N VAL A 608 9.92 26.38 -12.06
CA VAL A 608 9.06 27.51 -11.74
C VAL A 608 8.35 27.22 -10.43
N ARG A 609 8.46 28.14 -9.48
CA ARG A 609 7.80 28.09 -8.18
C ARG A 609 6.54 28.92 -8.19
N VAL A 610 5.43 28.35 -7.73
CA VAL A 610 4.16 29.03 -7.51
C VAL A 610 3.87 29.03 -6.03
N LYS A 611 3.74 30.21 -5.43
CA LYS A 611 3.31 30.38 -4.04
C LYS A 611 1.88 30.91 -4.04
N SER A 612 0.98 30.18 -3.41
CA SER A 612 -0.45 30.49 -3.33
C SER A 612 -1.02 30.23 -1.95
N ARG A 613 -2.25 30.65 -1.74
CA ARG A 613 -2.97 30.49 -0.46
C ARG A 613 -4.41 30.07 -0.71
N PHE A 614 -4.94 29.36 0.27
CA PHE A 614 -6.37 29.16 0.47
C PHE A 614 -6.64 29.39 1.96
N ARG A 615 -7.42 30.40 2.31
CA ARG A 615 -7.66 30.84 3.69
C ARG A 615 -6.36 30.99 4.48
N ASP A 616 -6.20 30.22 5.59
CA ASP A 616 -4.99 30.25 6.43
C ASP A 616 -3.88 29.31 5.94
N SER A 617 -4.19 28.42 5.01
CA SER A 617 -3.26 27.45 4.45
C SER A 617 -2.42 28.02 3.32
N THR A 618 -1.15 27.60 3.25
CA THR A 618 -0.20 28.05 2.21
C THR A 618 0.29 26.87 1.38
N PHE A 619 0.52 27.13 0.10
CA PHE A 619 1.01 26.14 -0.87
C PHE A 619 2.21 26.72 -1.63
N GLU A 620 3.27 25.94 -1.71
CA GLU A 620 4.43 26.18 -2.56
C GLU A 620 4.55 25.00 -3.54
N GLN A 621 4.39 25.28 -4.83
CA GLN A 621 4.43 24.28 -5.89
C GLN A 621 5.66 24.53 -6.77
N ASP A 622 6.59 23.56 -6.83
CA ASP A 622 7.72 23.59 -7.75
C ASP A 622 7.35 22.76 -8.99
N LEU A 623 7.09 23.44 -10.08
CA LEU A 623 6.85 22.85 -11.39
C LEU A 623 8.19 22.65 -12.07
N THR A 624 8.56 21.42 -12.40
CA THR A 624 9.88 21.06 -12.91
C THR A 624 9.78 20.32 -14.25
N LEU A 625 10.51 20.80 -15.25
CA LEU A 625 10.82 20.01 -16.43
C LEU A 625 12.30 19.59 -16.41
N TYR A 626 12.53 18.32 -16.74
CA TYR A 626 13.88 17.78 -16.97
C TYR A 626 14.14 17.59 -18.46
N ALA A 627 15.38 17.77 -18.86
CA ALA A 627 15.83 17.34 -20.19
C ALA A 627 15.67 15.82 -20.33
N GLY A 628 15.19 15.34 -21.44
CA GLY A 628 15.05 13.91 -21.70
C GLY A 628 13.83 13.22 -21.08
N LEU A 629 13.00 13.93 -20.29
CA LEU A 629 11.82 13.34 -19.66
C LEU A 629 10.50 13.94 -20.20
N PRO A 630 9.57 13.11 -20.71
CA PRO A 630 8.28 13.56 -21.23
C PRO A 630 7.22 13.68 -20.12
N ARG A 631 7.55 14.31 -19.00
CA ARG A 631 6.63 14.54 -17.89
C ARG A 631 6.90 15.88 -17.20
N LEU A 632 5.88 16.49 -16.62
CA LEU A 632 5.97 17.66 -15.77
C LEU A 632 5.83 17.20 -14.31
N ASP A 633 6.90 17.34 -13.53
CA ASP A 633 6.91 17.03 -12.11
C ASP A 633 6.38 18.22 -11.30
N CYS A 634 5.49 17.97 -10.35
CA CYS A 634 4.87 18.95 -9.46
C CYS A 634 5.18 18.59 -8.00
N ARG A 635 6.15 19.25 -7.40
CA ARG A 635 6.43 19.08 -5.96
C ARG A 635 5.65 20.12 -5.19
N VAL A 636 4.81 19.67 -4.28
CA VAL A 636 3.98 20.54 -3.43
C VAL A 636 4.46 20.48 -2.00
N ARG A 637 4.73 21.64 -1.41
CA ARG A 637 4.89 21.84 0.03
C ARG A 637 3.71 22.65 0.49
N LEU A 638 3.02 22.19 1.51
CA LEU A 638 1.88 22.89 2.08
C LEU A 638 2.02 22.99 3.59
N ASP A 639 1.49 24.09 4.15
CA ASP A 639 1.21 24.22 5.58
C ASP A 639 -0.32 24.25 5.73
N TRP A 640 -0.90 23.10 6.09
CA TRP A 640 -2.33 22.88 6.14
C TRP A 640 -2.93 23.33 7.46
N ARG A 641 -4.03 24.07 7.43
CA ARG A 641 -4.66 24.66 8.62
C ARG A 641 -6.17 24.48 8.69
N GLU A 642 -6.80 24.04 7.59
CA GLU A 642 -8.25 23.95 7.50
C GLU A 642 -8.80 22.66 8.12
N ARG A 643 -10.08 22.68 8.46
CA ARG A 643 -10.88 21.53 8.87
C ARG A 643 -12.11 21.43 7.99
N ASN A 644 -12.63 20.23 7.81
CA ASN A 644 -13.79 19.95 6.97
C ASN A 644 -13.62 20.48 5.53
N ILE A 645 -12.41 20.45 5.03
CA ILE A 645 -12.05 20.80 3.65
C ILE A 645 -11.11 19.74 3.11
N MET A 646 -11.42 19.26 1.91
CA MET A 646 -10.55 18.39 1.14
C MET A 646 -9.90 19.17 -0.01
N ILE A 647 -8.60 19.00 -0.20
CA ILE A 647 -7.89 19.56 -1.36
C ILE A 647 -7.69 18.46 -2.41
N LYS A 648 -8.07 18.79 -3.66
CA LYS A 648 -7.78 17.94 -4.82
C LYS A 648 -6.98 18.70 -5.87
N ALA A 649 -5.94 18.07 -6.41
CA ALA A 649 -5.21 18.56 -7.59
C ALA A 649 -5.96 18.13 -8.85
N ALA A 650 -6.51 19.11 -9.57
CA ALA A 650 -7.40 18.90 -10.71
C ALA A 650 -6.72 19.18 -12.05
N PHE A 651 -6.96 18.28 -13.02
CA PHE A 651 -6.48 18.35 -14.39
C PHE A 651 -7.64 18.10 -15.36
N PRO A 652 -8.28 19.15 -15.91
CA PRO A 652 -9.23 19.02 -16.98
C PRO A 652 -8.51 18.62 -18.28
N LEU A 653 -8.70 17.40 -18.77
CA LEU A 653 -7.98 16.85 -19.90
C LEU A 653 -8.70 17.14 -21.23
N ALA A 654 -7.93 17.36 -22.30
CA ALA A 654 -8.44 17.36 -23.67
C ALA A 654 -8.71 15.93 -24.21
N VAL A 655 -8.52 14.93 -23.37
CA VAL A 655 -8.81 13.52 -23.60
C VAL A 655 -10.17 13.19 -23.01
N LYS A 656 -11.03 12.50 -23.76
CA LYS A 656 -12.34 12.06 -23.30
C LYS A 656 -12.42 10.55 -23.25
N SER A 657 -12.79 10.04 -22.10
CA SER A 657 -13.01 8.60 -21.88
C SER A 657 -14.15 8.40 -20.88
N PRO A 658 -15.00 7.38 -21.06
CA PRO A 658 -16.05 7.03 -20.10
C PRO A 658 -15.49 6.35 -18.84
N ALA A 659 -14.21 5.98 -18.85
CA ALA A 659 -13.55 5.24 -17.80
C ALA A 659 -12.08 5.61 -17.71
N ALA A 660 -11.48 5.35 -16.57
CA ALA A 660 -10.06 5.51 -16.34
C ALA A 660 -9.45 4.21 -15.81
N ARG A 661 -8.15 4.08 -15.91
CA ARG A 661 -7.40 2.94 -15.38
C ARG A 661 -6.65 3.35 -14.12
N PHE A 662 -6.70 2.47 -13.13
CA PHE A 662 -6.13 2.70 -11.80
C PHE A 662 -5.19 1.55 -11.44
N GLU A 663 -4.01 1.85 -10.94
CA GLU A 663 -3.11 0.84 -10.40
C GLU A 663 -3.65 0.29 -9.09
N ILE A 664 -3.65 -1.03 -8.97
CA ILE A 664 -3.97 -1.77 -7.75
C ILE A 664 -2.77 -2.66 -7.36
N PRO A 665 -2.73 -3.26 -6.17
CA PRO A 665 -1.70 -4.23 -5.82
C PRO A 665 -1.54 -5.31 -6.90
N TYR A 666 -0.33 -5.47 -7.43
CA TYR A 666 0.02 -6.42 -8.51
C TYR A 666 -0.80 -6.30 -9.82
N GLY A 667 -1.37 -5.15 -10.12
CA GLY A 667 -2.12 -5.03 -11.35
C GLY A 667 -2.70 -3.64 -11.59
N SER A 668 -3.69 -3.58 -12.49
CA SER A 668 -4.47 -2.38 -12.74
C SER A 668 -5.86 -2.72 -13.23
N ILE A 669 -6.84 -1.92 -12.89
CA ILE A 669 -8.24 -2.11 -13.26
C ILE A 669 -8.85 -0.86 -13.90
N VAL A 670 -9.94 -1.04 -14.60
CA VAL A 670 -10.72 0.05 -15.18
C VAL A 670 -11.92 0.33 -14.27
N ARG A 671 -12.15 1.62 -13.97
CA ARG A 671 -13.33 2.09 -13.24
C ARG A 671 -14.02 3.22 -14.02
N PRO A 672 -15.34 3.43 -13.85
CA PRO A 672 -16.06 4.53 -14.49
C PRO A 672 -15.46 5.90 -14.18
N ALA A 673 -15.59 6.84 -15.12
CA ALA A 673 -15.23 8.25 -14.91
C ALA A 673 -16.46 9.04 -14.41
N ASP A 674 -17.03 8.63 -13.26
CA ASP A 674 -18.28 9.12 -12.68
C ASP A 674 -18.09 10.04 -11.46
N GLY A 675 -16.83 10.29 -11.08
CA GLY A 675 -16.49 11.15 -9.96
C GLY A 675 -16.45 10.44 -8.60
N THR A 676 -16.62 9.12 -8.56
CA THR A 676 -16.49 8.34 -7.33
C THR A 676 -15.04 8.36 -6.85
N GLU A 677 -14.83 8.64 -5.55
CA GLU A 677 -13.52 8.53 -4.90
C GLU A 677 -13.12 7.07 -4.80
N VAL A 678 -11.94 6.74 -5.34
CA VAL A 678 -11.45 5.36 -5.43
C VAL A 678 -9.96 5.26 -5.07
N PRO A 679 -9.50 4.12 -4.54
CA PRO A 679 -8.08 3.93 -4.25
C PRO A 679 -7.28 3.62 -5.50
N ALA A 680 -6.05 4.15 -5.56
CA ALA A 680 -5.01 3.71 -6.49
C ALA A 680 -3.63 3.84 -5.85
N LEU A 681 -2.63 3.18 -6.45
CA LEU A 681 -1.27 3.22 -5.94
C LEU A 681 -0.45 4.38 -6.57
N ARG A 682 0.47 4.07 -7.46
CA ARG A 682 1.45 5.00 -8.02
C ARG A 682 0.94 5.82 -9.18
N TRP A 683 -0.12 5.33 -9.87
CA TRP A 683 -0.61 5.97 -11.08
C TRP A 683 -2.08 5.71 -11.37
N ILE A 684 -2.66 6.67 -12.08
CA ILE A 684 -3.94 6.54 -12.78
C ILE A 684 -3.76 7.05 -14.21
N ASP A 685 -4.57 6.57 -15.15
CA ASP A 685 -4.47 6.91 -16.56
C ASP A 685 -5.84 7.11 -17.22
N VAL A 686 -5.93 8.15 -18.02
CA VAL A 686 -7.07 8.41 -18.88
C VAL A 686 -6.61 8.37 -20.32
N SER A 687 -6.96 7.30 -21.03
CA SER A 687 -6.67 7.12 -22.46
C SER A 687 -7.95 7.23 -23.29
N GLU A 688 -7.84 7.79 -24.51
CA GLU A 688 -8.93 7.86 -25.48
C GLU A 688 -9.45 6.45 -25.82
N GLY A 689 -10.75 6.33 -26.07
CA GLY A 689 -11.35 5.04 -26.44
C GLY A 689 -10.77 4.44 -27.74
N THR A 690 -10.17 5.28 -28.59
CA THR A 690 -9.42 4.86 -29.80
C THR A 690 -8.04 4.30 -29.49
N GLY A 691 -7.50 4.54 -28.25
CA GLY A 691 -6.16 4.17 -27.86
C GLY A 691 -5.06 4.96 -28.56
N GLU A 692 -5.35 6.14 -29.10
CA GLU A 692 -4.36 6.96 -29.82
C GLU A 692 -3.56 7.88 -28.91
N TYR A 693 -4.16 8.29 -27.78
CA TYR A 693 -3.54 9.23 -26.86
C TYR A 693 -4.07 9.06 -25.43
N GLY A 694 -3.20 9.31 -24.46
CA GLY A 694 -3.55 9.24 -23.05
C GLY A 694 -2.73 10.19 -22.19
N VAL A 695 -3.12 10.29 -20.93
CA VAL A 695 -2.45 11.08 -19.92
C VAL A 695 -2.41 10.29 -18.62
N THR A 696 -1.21 10.04 -18.14
CA THR A 696 -0.97 9.39 -16.85
C THR A 696 -0.69 10.43 -15.77
N LEU A 697 -1.33 10.31 -14.61
CA LEU A 697 -0.98 11.02 -13.38
C LEU A 697 -0.23 10.05 -12.47
N LEU A 698 0.99 10.42 -12.12
CA LEU A 698 1.92 9.68 -11.25
C LEU A 698 1.98 10.35 -9.88
N ASN A 699 2.24 9.58 -8.82
CA ASN A 699 2.42 10.15 -7.47
C ASN A 699 3.35 9.31 -6.59
N ASP A 700 3.87 9.92 -5.51
CA ASP A 700 4.80 9.31 -4.54
C ASP A 700 4.17 8.89 -3.21
N SER A 701 2.89 9.25 -2.95
CA SER A 701 2.36 9.11 -1.57
C SER A 701 0.85 9.15 -1.42
N LYS A 702 0.09 9.37 -2.50
CA LYS A 702 -1.37 9.52 -2.44
C LYS A 702 -2.07 8.26 -2.92
N TYR A 703 -3.29 8.04 -2.39
CA TYR A 703 -4.08 6.85 -2.67
C TYR A 703 -5.52 7.17 -3.07
N GLY A 704 -6.04 8.38 -2.75
CA GLY A 704 -7.39 8.80 -3.14
C GLY A 704 -7.40 9.51 -4.49
N PHE A 705 -8.28 9.09 -5.39
CA PHE A 705 -8.43 9.64 -6.74
C PHE A 705 -9.88 9.61 -7.18
N ASP A 706 -10.23 10.53 -8.07
CA ASP A 706 -11.44 10.43 -8.86
C ASP A 706 -11.22 10.92 -10.29
N VAL A 707 -12.06 10.45 -11.20
CA VAL A 707 -12.16 10.96 -12.56
C VAL A 707 -13.63 11.27 -12.83
N ASN A 708 -13.93 12.54 -13.11
CA ASN A 708 -15.28 12.98 -13.39
C ASN A 708 -15.36 13.54 -14.81
N GLY A 709 -15.90 12.75 -15.73
CA GLY A 709 -15.85 13.06 -17.14
C GLY A 709 -14.40 13.26 -17.60
N PRO A 710 -14.03 14.46 -18.14
CA PRO A 710 -12.66 14.73 -18.57
C PRO A 710 -11.74 15.21 -17.44
N VAL A 711 -12.23 15.39 -16.22
CA VAL A 711 -11.43 15.94 -15.11
C VAL A 711 -10.83 14.82 -14.28
N MET A 712 -9.53 14.69 -14.32
CA MET A 712 -8.75 13.78 -13.49
C MET A 712 -8.30 14.50 -12.22
N ARG A 713 -8.54 13.92 -11.04
CA ARG A 713 -8.19 14.52 -9.75
C ARG A 713 -7.48 13.54 -8.83
N MET A 714 -6.55 14.07 -8.05
CA MET A 714 -5.85 13.39 -6.96
C MET A 714 -6.16 14.10 -5.65
N SER A 715 -6.56 13.38 -4.64
CA SER A 715 -6.77 13.88 -3.30
C SER A 715 -5.44 14.15 -2.61
N VAL A 716 -5.24 15.41 -2.18
CA VAL A 716 -3.95 15.91 -1.67
C VAL A 716 -3.90 15.84 -0.16
N VAL A 717 -4.93 16.37 0.49
CA VAL A 717 -5.08 16.39 1.95
C VAL A 717 -6.56 16.43 2.30
N HIS A 718 -6.90 15.80 3.40
CA HIS A 718 -8.24 15.76 3.97
C HIS A 718 -8.17 16.40 5.36
N GLY A 719 -9.06 17.28 5.67
CA GLY A 719 -9.11 18.00 6.96
C GLY A 719 -10.15 17.38 7.89
N GLU A 720 -10.07 16.08 8.09
CA GLU A 720 -10.93 15.32 9.01
C GLU A 720 -10.79 15.81 10.46
N THR A 721 -11.78 15.53 11.28
CA THR A 721 -11.84 16.01 12.67
C THR A 721 -12.15 14.93 13.70
N TYR A 722 -12.42 13.70 13.27
CA TYR A 722 -12.67 12.54 14.13
C TYR A 722 -12.11 11.25 13.49
N PRO A 723 -11.40 10.44 14.26
CA PRO A 723 -11.15 10.52 15.71
C PRO A 723 -9.99 11.45 16.10
N ASP A 724 -9.16 11.91 15.14
CA ASP A 724 -8.13 12.91 15.40
C ASP A 724 -8.60 14.31 14.94
N ALA A 725 -8.74 15.20 15.91
CA ALA A 725 -9.17 16.59 15.63
C ALA A 725 -8.07 17.46 14.99
N GLU A 726 -6.82 17.00 15.00
CA GLU A 726 -5.66 17.69 14.45
C GLU A 726 -5.05 16.98 13.25
N ALA A 727 -5.77 15.96 12.73
CA ALA A 727 -5.33 15.17 11.59
C ALA A 727 -4.91 16.04 10.41
N ASP A 728 -3.82 15.64 9.75
CA ASP A 728 -3.24 16.30 8.58
C ASP A 728 -2.78 17.76 8.75
N ARG A 729 -2.97 18.38 9.91
CA ARG A 729 -2.56 19.79 10.12
C ARG A 729 -1.06 19.93 10.19
N GLY A 730 -0.55 21.01 9.57
CA GLY A 730 0.86 21.37 9.57
C GLY A 730 1.53 21.17 8.22
N ARG A 731 2.86 21.03 8.26
CA ARG A 731 3.69 20.97 7.05
C ARG A 731 3.70 19.57 6.45
N GLN A 732 3.42 19.53 5.16
CA GLN A 732 3.45 18.32 4.35
C GLN A 732 4.18 18.57 3.03
N GLU A 733 4.67 17.50 2.43
CA GLU A 733 5.30 17.53 1.11
C GLU A 733 4.90 16.28 0.32
N LEU A 734 4.59 16.46 -0.97
CA LEU A 734 4.30 15.39 -1.92
C LEU A 734 4.88 15.71 -3.29
N LEU A 735 5.06 14.65 -4.09
CA LEU A 735 5.46 14.76 -5.49
C LEU A 735 4.46 14.00 -6.35
N TYR A 736 3.97 14.64 -7.38
CA TYR A 736 3.21 13.99 -8.45
C TYR A 736 3.70 14.52 -9.80
N ALA A 737 3.36 13.81 -10.86
CA ALA A 737 3.73 14.23 -12.20
C ALA A 737 2.62 13.92 -13.21
N ILE A 738 2.49 14.79 -14.22
CA ILE A 738 1.61 14.55 -15.35
C ILE A 738 2.45 14.18 -16.57
N ALA A 739 2.12 13.04 -17.18
CA ALA A 739 2.86 12.43 -18.28
C ALA A 739 1.92 12.13 -19.45
N PRO A 740 1.80 13.04 -20.42
CA PRO A 740 1.06 12.75 -21.66
C PRO A 740 1.83 11.73 -22.51
N HIS A 741 1.09 10.92 -23.26
CA HIS A 741 1.68 9.88 -24.11
C HIS A 741 0.81 9.54 -25.32
N ARG A 742 1.44 9.04 -26.39
CA ARG A 742 0.75 8.40 -27.49
C ARG A 742 0.33 6.99 -27.08
N GLY A 743 -0.75 6.51 -27.66
CA GLY A 743 -1.27 5.18 -27.35
C GLY A 743 -2.06 5.13 -26.04
N ASP A 744 -2.28 3.93 -25.56
CA ASP A 744 -2.90 3.65 -24.26
C ASP A 744 -1.85 3.65 -23.12
N TRP A 745 -2.29 3.40 -21.91
CA TRP A 745 -1.45 3.30 -20.70
C TRP A 745 -0.26 2.31 -20.84
N LYS A 746 -0.39 1.27 -21.69
CA LYS A 746 0.69 0.30 -21.95
C LYS A 746 1.78 0.95 -22.79
N ALA A 747 1.39 1.63 -23.87
CA ALA A 747 2.30 2.39 -24.72
C ALA A 747 2.94 3.56 -23.97
N GLY A 748 2.20 4.19 -23.05
CA GLY A 748 2.71 5.21 -22.10
C GLY A 748 3.60 4.66 -21.00
N GLU A 749 3.73 3.32 -20.90
CA GLU A 749 4.50 2.64 -19.84
C GLU A 749 4.11 3.07 -18.41
N ALA A 750 2.81 3.36 -18.17
CA ALA A 750 2.32 3.96 -16.91
C ALA A 750 2.86 3.25 -15.66
N THR A 751 2.86 1.90 -15.65
CA THR A 751 3.39 1.11 -14.53
C THR A 751 4.88 1.39 -14.28
N ARG A 752 5.72 1.39 -15.34
CA ARG A 752 7.15 1.67 -15.21
C ARG A 752 7.40 3.09 -14.74
N ARG A 753 6.69 4.07 -15.29
CA ARG A 753 6.79 5.49 -14.88
C ARG A 753 6.40 5.69 -13.43
N GLY A 754 5.37 4.95 -12.95
CA GLY A 754 4.99 4.93 -11.54
C GLY A 754 6.13 4.43 -10.64
N PHE A 755 6.78 3.34 -11.03
CA PHE A 755 7.96 2.83 -10.30
C PHE A 755 9.16 3.79 -10.37
N GLU A 756 9.44 4.41 -11.50
CA GLU A 756 10.55 5.36 -11.68
C GLU A 756 10.41 6.57 -10.76
N LEU A 757 9.21 7.15 -10.64
CA LEU A 757 8.96 8.29 -9.75
C LEU A 757 9.18 7.92 -8.28
N ASN A 758 8.82 6.69 -7.89
CA ASN A 758 8.90 6.20 -6.50
C ASN A 758 10.25 5.59 -6.13
N ASN A 759 11.12 5.27 -7.12
CA ASN A 759 12.41 4.66 -6.91
C ASN A 759 13.50 5.40 -7.68
N PRO A 760 13.92 6.59 -7.23
CA PRO A 760 14.95 7.39 -7.89
C PRO A 760 16.28 6.63 -7.97
N LEU A 761 17.15 7.06 -8.91
CA LEU A 761 18.53 6.58 -8.97
C LEU A 761 19.29 6.94 -7.68
N ILE A 762 20.15 6.04 -7.21
CA ILE A 762 20.89 6.20 -5.95
C ILE A 762 22.35 6.46 -6.27
N THR A 763 22.93 7.50 -5.67
CA THR A 763 24.34 7.86 -5.88
C THR A 763 25.21 7.46 -4.70
N ARG A 764 26.43 7.02 -4.97
CA ARG A 764 27.50 6.81 -3.97
C ARG A 764 28.82 7.37 -4.50
N VAL A 765 29.65 7.85 -3.60
CA VAL A 765 30.98 8.39 -3.91
C VAL A 765 32.02 7.45 -3.29
N PRO A 766 32.40 6.36 -3.97
CA PRO A 766 33.43 5.45 -3.47
C PRO A 766 34.81 6.07 -3.48
N MET A 767 35.76 5.50 -2.75
CA MET A 767 37.18 5.85 -2.86
C MET A 767 37.71 5.42 -4.22
N VAL A 768 38.84 5.99 -4.62
CA VAL A 768 39.56 5.58 -5.84
C VAL A 768 40.37 4.34 -5.55
N HIS A 769 40.05 3.21 -6.17
CA HIS A 769 40.73 1.90 -5.99
C HIS A 769 40.60 1.01 -7.23
N ALA A 770 41.41 -0.06 -7.27
CA ALA A 770 41.18 -1.15 -8.20
C ALA A 770 40.04 -2.04 -7.75
N GLY A 771 39.28 -2.58 -8.69
CA GLY A 771 38.19 -3.51 -8.41
C GLY A 771 37.99 -4.56 -9.49
N ALA A 772 37.30 -5.61 -9.20
CA ALA A 772 36.97 -6.71 -10.11
C ALA A 772 35.75 -6.41 -11.01
N LEU A 773 34.88 -5.53 -10.59
CA LEU A 773 33.67 -5.16 -11.35
C LEU A 773 33.99 -4.03 -12.34
N PRO A 774 33.38 -4.04 -13.53
CA PRO A 774 33.59 -3.02 -14.56
C PRO A 774 32.89 -1.71 -14.20
N LYS A 775 33.16 -0.65 -14.97
CA LYS A 775 32.53 0.67 -14.79
C LYS A 775 31.00 0.70 -15.02
N VAL A 776 30.48 -0.28 -15.75
CA VAL A 776 29.03 -0.44 -16.03
C VAL A 776 28.69 -1.90 -15.85
N HIS A 777 27.70 -2.19 -15.01
CA HIS A 777 27.32 -3.58 -14.73
C HIS A 777 25.83 -3.71 -14.43
N SER A 778 25.22 -4.81 -14.91
CA SER A 778 23.85 -5.24 -14.57
C SER A 778 23.92 -6.56 -13.86
N PHE A 779 23.28 -6.69 -12.72
CA PHE A 779 23.24 -7.95 -11.95
C PHE A 779 22.06 -8.84 -12.35
N ILE A 780 20.91 -8.24 -12.64
CA ILE A 780 19.70 -8.99 -13.02
C ILE A 780 18.97 -8.21 -14.11
N LYS A 781 18.59 -8.90 -15.18
CA LYS A 781 17.72 -8.36 -16.21
C LYS A 781 16.45 -9.19 -16.29
N VAL A 782 15.33 -8.55 -16.48
CA VAL A 782 14.04 -9.21 -16.67
C VAL A 782 13.32 -8.59 -17.87
N GLY A 783 12.77 -9.41 -18.71
CA GLY A 783 11.97 -9.01 -19.85
C GLY A 783 10.84 -10.01 -20.10
N PRO A 784 9.88 -9.65 -20.95
CA PRO A 784 9.61 -8.36 -21.61
C PRO A 784 9.00 -7.28 -20.68
N ALA A 785 8.65 -6.12 -21.28
CA ALA A 785 8.27 -4.91 -20.56
C ALA A 785 7.00 -5.03 -19.70
N ASN A 786 6.10 -5.95 -20.04
CA ASN A 786 4.86 -6.22 -19.30
C ASN A 786 5.05 -7.14 -18.07
N VAL A 787 6.29 -7.56 -17.79
CA VAL A 787 6.63 -8.34 -16.59
C VAL A 787 7.37 -7.44 -15.61
N ILE A 788 6.88 -7.38 -14.38
CA ILE A 788 7.47 -6.62 -13.29
C ILE A 788 8.15 -7.55 -12.28
N LEU A 789 9.37 -7.21 -11.90
CA LEU A 789 10.14 -7.83 -10.82
C LEU A 789 9.82 -7.10 -9.50
N SER A 790 8.97 -7.67 -8.66
CA SER A 790 8.58 -7.05 -7.39
C SER A 790 9.60 -7.31 -6.27
N ALA A 791 10.24 -8.47 -6.24
CA ALA A 791 11.21 -8.82 -5.20
C ALA A 791 12.44 -9.57 -5.73
N VAL A 792 13.59 -9.27 -5.12
CA VAL A 792 14.78 -10.12 -5.08
C VAL A 792 15.27 -10.12 -3.65
N LYS A 793 15.28 -11.28 -3.00
CA LYS A 793 15.61 -11.40 -1.58
C LYS A 793 16.25 -12.74 -1.26
N LYS A 794 16.84 -12.86 -0.07
CA LYS A 794 17.21 -14.15 0.51
C LYS A 794 15.93 -14.95 0.82
N GLU A 795 15.97 -16.25 0.55
CA GLU A 795 14.92 -17.18 0.93
C GLU A 795 14.77 -17.25 2.46
N MET A 796 13.55 -17.26 2.97
CA MET A 796 13.28 -17.32 4.41
C MET A 796 13.16 -18.76 4.91
N GLY A 797 13.85 -19.08 6.02
CA GLY A 797 13.64 -20.34 6.77
C GLY A 797 14.29 -21.60 6.18
N TYR A 798 15.22 -21.49 5.22
CA TYR A 798 15.95 -22.63 4.68
C TYR A 798 17.45 -22.57 4.97
N ALA A 799 18.05 -23.73 5.24
CA ALA A 799 19.50 -23.82 5.53
C ALA A 799 20.37 -23.59 4.28
N GLU A 800 19.92 -24.05 3.11
CA GLU A 800 20.57 -23.78 1.83
C GLU A 800 20.30 -22.33 1.42
N TRP A 801 21.34 -21.58 1.09
CA TRP A 801 21.19 -20.20 0.67
C TRP A 801 20.60 -20.08 -0.74
N GLY A 802 19.40 -19.58 -0.83
CA GLY A 802 18.67 -19.34 -2.06
C GLY A 802 18.25 -17.88 -2.23
N LEU A 803 18.09 -17.48 -3.49
CA LEU A 803 17.43 -16.22 -3.85
C LEU A 803 15.98 -16.49 -4.20
N ILE A 804 15.10 -15.67 -3.70
CA ILE A 804 13.70 -15.56 -4.16
C ILE A 804 13.61 -14.41 -5.14
N VAL A 805 13.01 -14.68 -6.29
CA VAL A 805 12.61 -13.69 -7.28
C VAL A 805 11.09 -13.77 -7.44
N ARG A 806 10.40 -12.63 -7.34
CA ARG A 806 8.95 -12.57 -7.59
C ARG A 806 8.64 -11.69 -8.78
N LEU A 807 7.89 -12.27 -9.72
CA LEU A 807 7.45 -11.62 -10.96
C LEU A 807 5.93 -11.52 -10.99
N TYR A 808 5.40 -10.53 -11.70
CA TYR A 808 4.00 -10.51 -12.08
C TYR A 808 3.79 -9.91 -13.48
N GLU A 809 2.77 -10.41 -14.18
CA GLU A 809 2.37 -9.93 -15.50
C GLU A 809 1.31 -8.81 -15.36
N THR A 810 1.45 -7.70 -16.09
CA THR A 810 0.66 -6.47 -15.87
C THR A 810 -0.41 -6.19 -16.90
N THR A 811 -0.41 -6.87 -18.04
CA THR A 811 -1.22 -6.49 -19.21
C THR A 811 -2.34 -7.48 -19.54
N GLY A 812 -2.44 -8.58 -18.78
CA GLY A 812 -3.41 -9.64 -19.02
C GLY A 812 -3.07 -10.52 -20.22
N GLN A 813 -1.79 -10.71 -20.51
CA GLN A 813 -1.33 -11.50 -21.65
C GLN A 813 -0.48 -12.68 -21.19
N LYS A 814 -0.66 -13.84 -21.83
CA LYS A 814 0.27 -14.94 -21.66
C LYS A 814 1.65 -14.52 -22.12
N THR A 815 2.65 -14.63 -21.26
CA THR A 815 4.00 -14.10 -21.49
C THR A 815 5.05 -15.11 -21.08
N GLU A 816 6.13 -15.20 -21.86
CA GLU A 816 7.36 -15.88 -21.46
C GLU A 816 8.36 -14.83 -20.98
N ALA A 817 8.57 -14.79 -19.65
CA ALA A 817 9.57 -13.92 -19.07
C ALA A 817 10.95 -14.57 -19.13
N THR A 818 11.98 -13.74 -19.26
CA THR A 818 13.38 -14.19 -19.17
C THR A 818 14.04 -13.47 -18.00
N ILE A 819 14.71 -14.21 -17.11
CA ILE A 819 15.59 -13.71 -16.06
C ILE A 819 17.02 -13.99 -16.47
N GLU A 820 17.83 -12.94 -16.70
CA GLU A 820 19.25 -13.06 -17.01
C GLU A 820 20.08 -12.69 -15.77
N LEU A 821 21.10 -13.50 -15.47
CA LEU A 821 21.96 -13.43 -14.29
C LEU A 821 23.42 -13.54 -14.69
N PRO A 822 24.37 -12.91 -13.97
CA PRO A 822 25.79 -13.04 -14.27
C PRO A 822 26.41 -14.38 -13.82
N TRP A 823 25.66 -15.21 -13.11
CA TRP A 823 26.08 -16.53 -12.62
C TRP A 823 25.05 -17.60 -12.98
N LYS A 824 25.54 -18.86 -13.04
CA LYS A 824 24.67 -20.01 -13.28
C LYS A 824 23.82 -20.33 -12.06
N VAL A 825 22.51 -20.55 -12.24
CA VAL A 825 21.57 -20.94 -11.21
C VAL A 825 20.78 -22.19 -11.62
N GLU A 826 20.29 -22.91 -10.64
CA GLU A 826 19.19 -23.85 -10.77
C GLU A 826 17.90 -23.13 -10.30
N ALA A 827 16.87 -23.12 -11.13
CA ALA A 827 15.62 -22.40 -10.90
C ALA A 827 14.46 -23.37 -10.72
N SER A 828 13.62 -23.10 -9.71
CA SER A 828 12.38 -23.83 -9.44
C SER A 828 11.26 -22.89 -9.03
N GLU A 829 9.99 -23.31 -9.22
CA GLU A 829 8.85 -22.54 -8.71
C GLU A 829 8.68 -22.73 -7.20
N ALA A 830 8.27 -21.67 -6.53
CA ALA A 830 7.87 -21.67 -5.13
C ALA A 830 6.45 -21.04 -4.98
N ASP A 831 5.79 -21.33 -3.87
CA ASP A 831 4.56 -20.63 -3.51
C ASP A 831 4.86 -19.23 -2.93
N LEU A 832 3.82 -18.47 -2.59
CA LEU A 832 3.97 -17.09 -2.12
C LEU A 832 4.73 -16.99 -0.79
N ILE A 833 4.68 -18.04 0.04
CA ILE A 833 5.41 -18.14 1.31
C ILE A 833 6.74 -18.91 1.17
N GLU A 834 7.24 -18.97 -0.08
CA GLU A 834 8.57 -19.48 -0.44
C GLU A 834 8.78 -20.99 -0.27
N ARG A 835 7.71 -21.79 -0.22
CA ARG A 835 7.82 -23.26 -0.21
C ARG A 835 8.00 -23.78 -1.63
N PRO A 836 8.96 -24.71 -1.87
CA PRO A 836 9.13 -25.33 -3.18
C PRO A 836 7.85 -26.06 -3.63
N THR A 837 7.43 -25.84 -4.88
CA THR A 837 6.28 -26.55 -5.48
C THR A 837 6.67 -27.86 -6.16
N GLY A 838 7.97 -28.16 -6.25
CA GLY A 838 8.53 -29.31 -6.98
C GLY A 838 8.67 -29.09 -8.49
N LYS A 839 8.24 -27.96 -9.03
CA LYS A 839 8.34 -27.67 -10.45
C LYS A 839 9.67 -26.98 -10.78
N THR A 840 10.53 -27.66 -11.57
CA THR A 840 11.81 -27.13 -12.06
C THR A 840 11.60 -26.27 -13.30
N LEU A 841 12.30 -25.14 -13.36
CA LEU A 841 12.31 -24.21 -14.50
C LEU A 841 13.58 -24.35 -15.38
N GLY A 842 14.62 -24.97 -14.85
CA GLY A 842 15.86 -25.23 -15.57
C GLY A 842 17.12 -24.76 -14.87
N THR A 843 18.27 -24.86 -15.57
CA THR A 843 19.57 -24.47 -15.04
C THR A 843 20.31 -23.66 -16.08
N GLY A 844 20.82 -22.50 -15.74
CA GLY A 844 21.55 -21.62 -16.68
C GLY A 844 21.82 -20.24 -16.10
N THR A 845 22.31 -19.35 -16.95
CA THR A 845 22.43 -17.91 -16.69
C THR A 845 21.24 -17.12 -17.22
N ALA A 846 20.40 -17.75 -18.03
CA ALA A 846 19.12 -17.23 -18.51
C ALA A 846 18.05 -18.28 -18.19
N ILE A 847 17.01 -17.86 -17.49
CA ILE A 847 15.88 -18.71 -17.08
C ILE A 847 14.62 -18.21 -17.74
N THR A 848 13.92 -19.07 -18.46
CA THR A 848 12.61 -18.76 -19.03
C THR A 848 11.51 -19.13 -18.05
N VAL A 849 10.60 -18.19 -17.81
CA VAL A 849 9.51 -18.31 -16.85
C VAL A 849 8.17 -18.05 -17.57
N PRO A 850 7.36 -19.07 -17.79
CA PRO A 850 6.03 -18.86 -18.35
C PRO A 850 5.10 -18.20 -17.32
N LEU A 851 4.39 -17.16 -17.74
CA LEU A 851 3.38 -16.43 -16.96
C LEU A 851 2.04 -16.47 -17.67
N ALA A 852 0.98 -16.81 -16.94
CA ALA A 852 -0.41 -16.62 -17.39
C ALA A 852 -0.79 -15.11 -17.28
N PRO A 853 -1.93 -14.69 -17.87
CA PRO A 853 -2.45 -13.34 -17.70
C PRO A 853 -2.56 -12.95 -16.23
N TYR A 854 -2.01 -11.80 -15.85
CA TYR A 854 -1.99 -11.25 -14.48
C TYR A 854 -1.37 -12.17 -13.41
N GLU A 855 -0.60 -13.17 -13.81
CA GLU A 855 -0.02 -14.13 -12.86
C GLU A 855 1.09 -13.51 -12.00
N ILE A 856 1.02 -13.78 -10.69
CA ILE A 856 2.09 -13.56 -9.71
C ILE A 856 2.85 -14.88 -9.57
N LYS A 857 4.17 -14.87 -9.76
CA LYS A 857 4.99 -16.08 -9.67
C LYS A 857 6.23 -15.87 -8.83
N THR A 858 6.45 -16.78 -7.89
CA THR A 858 7.66 -16.82 -7.05
C THR A 858 8.59 -17.91 -7.56
N ILE A 859 9.87 -17.57 -7.67
CA ILE A 859 10.92 -18.40 -8.23
C ILE A 859 12.06 -18.46 -7.22
N ARG A 860 12.49 -19.67 -6.93
CA ARG A 860 13.68 -19.97 -6.12
C ARG A 860 14.87 -20.19 -7.04
N LEU A 861 15.98 -19.51 -6.79
CA LEU A 861 17.22 -19.60 -7.54
C LEU A 861 18.35 -20.05 -6.61
N ILE A 862 18.98 -21.17 -6.93
CA ILE A 862 20.17 -21.66 -6.23
C ILE A 862 21.39 -21.47 -7.12
N LYS A 863 22.38 -20.72 -6.66
CA LYS A 863 23.65 -20.50 -7.38
C LYS A 863 24.46 -21.79 -7.42
N ARG A 864 24.90 -22.19 -8.63
CA ARG A 864 25.68 -23.39 -8.91
C ARG A 864 27.10 -23.04 -9.37
#